data_4521910024e218766abdf1708ff4af0a
#
_entry.id   4521910024e218766abdf1708ff4af0a
#
_cell.length_a   1.000
_cell.length_b   1.000
_cell.length_c   1.000
_cell.angle_alpha   90.00
_cell.angle_beta   90.00
_cell.angle_gamma   90.00
#
_symmetry.space_group_name_H-M   'P 1'
#
loop_
_entity.id
_entity.type
_entity.pdbx_description
1 polymer ?
#
loop_
_entity_poly.entity_id
_entity_poly.type
_entity_poly.pdbx_seq_one_letter_code
_entity_poly.pdbx_strand_id
1 'polypeptide(L)'
;MKNRFHIRGLIILVLLAVSGTVLFAQSVTKAAGTVKDAITKEPVSFASVLFEGTTTGIMTDDNGAFSLQTTGGQTTLVISSLGYQTQKLALPQGKNNETLNILLHPTSYEIEEVTIRPTREKYSRRDNPAVELIRKVIENKDKNRIESKDTYKVEIYEKLALALDDFDPNMEKNALLKKFSFIKNYVDTSVITGKPILTLSVRENISDQYYRKSPRSEKMITKGQRIEGVDQTIEDGGTLTANLQEMIKGINIFDNNIEILLNRFVSPLSSTLAVSYYQYYIMDTLDIRGDRCVDLAFVPVNSESYGFTGRLYITLDGNYSVKRCQLNVPRHINLNWVDFLQIEQDFEPAPDSTWVLAEENTYINFYAIKGAQQLYAHNYRHFDKYDFAPADADSVFGLLGSTHILPQAPLRPDTFWVNNRHTPLREKEDALKQLLEELYAIPVFNVLVKTIEVLVSGYIPTKPDKKESPFDFGPMNTTFSSNRLEGFRVRLGGMTTANLHPRWFASGYVAYGMDDRRLKYNLRLTHSFNNKTYHELESTVNNLSFIQEYDVYTPGQDFLFTSKDNMFLAWKVGEPITKMEYTRLSMLQYEKEWLNGLTLKTWIQNKNREAAGTLRYNEYAANGLLRNIHDITTSEIGIQLRFAPGEKAYNSRSGKESAFKLAQDAPILRLSHQIGFKDFLGGDYNYHHTELSAEKRIWLSSFGHIDAKVKAGKIWNKVPFPLLIMPNTNQSVTIQPEAFNMMNALEFVTDQYAAFYITYYLKGWIFNRIPVIKWLKLREVLSFNGIYGGLTDKNNPLINPTGLFQLPDGTRPLGSTPYLEASVGIENIFKLLRVDYYRRLTYLNEPNIHKGGFRIALRFTF
;
A
#
# COMPACT_ATOMS: atom_id res chain seq x y z
N MET A 1 56.25 77.43 45.20
CA MET A 1 55.02 76.60 45.17
C MET A 1 54.05 76.95 43.99
N LYS A 2 54.51 77.38 42.82
CA LYS A 2 53.54 77.74 41.74
C LYS A 2 53.67 76.90 40.49
N ASN A 3 54.63 75.97 40.35
CA ASN A 3 54.84 75.18 39.13
C ASN A 3 54.30 73.73 39.20
N ARG A 4 53.68 73.31 40.33
CA ARG A 4 53.09 71.95 40.41
C ARG A 4 51.62 71.90 40.04
N PHE A 5 50.95 73.01 39.90
CA PHE A 5 49.51 73.06 39.59
C PHE A 5 49.27 72.97 38.03
N HIS A 6 50.17 73.54 37.23
CA HIS A 6 49.99 73.47 35.72
C HIS A 6 50.31 72.13 35.11
N ILE A 7 51.20 71.31 35.65
CA ILE A 7 51.53 69.98 35.12
C ILE A 7 50.42 69.01 35.47
N ARG A 8 49.72 69.09 36.59
CA ARG A 8 48.58 68.23 36.90
C ARG A 8 47.34 68.57 36.08
N GLY A 9 47.13 69.83 35.73
CA GLY A 9 46.06 70.25 34.83
C GLY A 9 46.29 69.75 33.39
N LEU A 10 47.54 69.83 32.92
CA LEU A 10 47.91 69.36 31.61
C LEU A 10 47.82 67.83 31.47
N ILE A 11 48.18 67.07 32.51
CA ILE A 11 48.04 65.59 32.55
C ILE A 11 46.54 65.13 32.55
N ILE A 12 45.69 65.87 33.25
CA ILE A 12 44.24 65.62 33.27
C ILE A 12 43.61 65.96 31.93
N LEU A 13 44.07 67.06 31.28
CA LEU A 13 43.56 67.38 29.92
C LEU A 13 44.04 66.41 28.85
N VAL A 14 45.28 65.92 28.97
CA VAL A 14 45.82 64.86 28.08
C VAL A 14 45.14 63.53 28.37
N LEU A 15 44.82 63.17 29.61
CA LEU A 15 44.06 61.98 29.98
C LEU A 15 42.59 62.06 29.54
N LEU A 16 41.96 63.22 29.54
CA LEU A 16 40.61 63.43 28.96
C LEU A 16 40.61 63.47 27.43
N ALA A 17 41.70 63.86 26.79
CA ALA A 17 41.84 63.81 25.33
C ALA A 17 42.15 62.37 24.78
N VAL A 18 42.76 61.51 25.62
CA VAL A 18 43.02 60.07 25.27
C VAL A 18 41.82 59.20 25.62
N SER A 19 40.88 59.64 26.47
CA SER A 19 39.60 58.92 26.73
C SER A 19 38.49 59.31 25.77
N GLY A 20 38.79 59.88 24.60
CA GLY A 20 37.92 59.92 23.48
C GLY A 20 37.60 58.45 23.03
N THR A 21 36.54 57.91 23.62
CA THR A 21 35.97 56.66 23.19
C THR A 21 35.77 56.74 21.70
N VAL A 22 36.57 55.96 20.96
CA VAL A 22 36.27 55.62 19.56
C VAL A 22 34.95 54.84 19.60
N LEU A 23 33.85 55.54 19.46
CA LEU A 23 32.57 54.97 19.12
C LEU A 23 32.76 54.37 17.74
N PHE A 24 33.15 53.08 17.70
CA PHE A 24 32.98 52.29 16.48
C PHE A 24 31.46 52.30 16.23
N ALA A 25 31.00 53.15 15.34
CA ALA A 25 29.69 53.00 14.76
C ALA A 25 29.64 51.61 14.11
N GLN A 26 29.01 50.64 14.79
CA GLN A 26 28.78 49.31 14.20
C GLN A 26 27.99 49.54 12.92
N SER A 27 28.61 49.28 11.79
CA SER A 27 27.97 49.41 10.47
C SER A 27 26.92 48.34 10.36
N VAL A 28 25.66 48.70 10.38
CA VAL A 28 24.53 47.80 10.15
C VAL A 28 24.43 47.54 8.66
N THR A 29 24.57 46.27 8.25
CA THR A 29 24.31 45.84 6.89
C THR A 29 22.91 45.25 6.82
N LYS A 30 22.02 45.86 6.02
CA LYS A 30 20.66 45.34 5.77
C LYS A 30 20.59 44.70 4.39
N ALA A 31 19.80 43.63 4.27
CA ALA A 31 19.48 42.97 3.05
C ALA A 31 17.98 42.67 2.99
N ALA A 32 17.31 43.10 1.95
CA ALA A 32 15.91 42.79 1.70
C ALA A 32 15.68 42.60 0.20
N GLY A 33 14.76 41.75 -0.17
CA GLY A 33 14.47 41.43 -1.57
C GLY A 33 13.55 40.28 -1.73
N THR A 34 13.58 39.68 -2.94
CA THR A 34 12.80 38.50 -3.28
C THR A 34 13.70 37.41 -3.86
N VAL A 35 13.40 36.16 -3.52
CA VAL A 35 14.00 34.96 -4.09
C VAL A 35 13.01 34.32 -5.05
N LYS A 36 13.46 34.07 -6.29
CA LYS A 36 12.63 33.49 -7.35
C LYS A 36 13.37 32.33 -8.03
N ASP A 37 12.62 31.41 -8.56
CA ASP A 37 13.14 30.36 -9.44
C ASP A 37 13.75 30.99 -10.72
N ALA A 38 14.91 30.55 -11.12
CA ALA A 38 15.62 31.10 -12.26
C ALA A 38 14.96 30.74 -13.61
N ILE A 39 14.16 29.66 -13.65
CA ILE A 39 13.49 29.16 -14.86
C ILE A 39 12.03 29.65 -14.90
N THR A 40 11.24 29.32 -13.85
CA THR A 40 9.79 29.62 -13.84
C THR A 40 9.48 31.06 -13.46
N LYS A 41 10.43 31.77 -12.84
CA LYS A 41 10.27 33.12 -12.25
C LYS A 41 9.26 33.20 -11.11
N GLU A 42 8.73 32.08 -10.66
CA GLU A 42 7.86 32.01 -9.50
C GLU A 42 8.63 32.29 -8.20
N PRO A 43 7.98 32.84 -7.18
CA PRO A 43 8.63 33.05 -5.89
C PRO A 43 9.03 31.71 -5.25
N VAL A 44 10.24 31.66 -4.71
CA VAL A 44 10.71 30.51 -3.90
C VAL A 44 10.39 30.82 -2.45
N SER A 45 9.29 30.27 -1.95
CA SER A 45 8.91 30.34 -0.54
C SER A 45 9.83 29.47 0.31
N PHE A 46 10.06 29.90 1.56
CA PHE A 46 10.88 29.19 2.57
C PHE A 46 12.34 28.94 2.17
N ALA A 47 12.89 29.70 1.25
CA ALA A 47 14.32 29.71 1.02
C ALA A 47 15.03 30.29 2.26
N SER A 48 16.05 29.62 2.76
CA SER A 48 16.88 30.11 3.86
C SER A 48 17.81 31.21 3.33
N VAL A 49 17.78 32.37 3.94
CA VAL A 49 18.67 33.51 3.65
C VAL A 49 19.41 33.87 4.93
N LEU A 50 20.73 33.70 4.95
CA LEU A 50 21.54 33.95 6.14
C LEU A 50 22.84 34.68 5.79
N PHE A 51 23.40 35.44 6.75
CA PHE A 51 24.76 35.98 6.63
C PHE A 51 25.80 34.89 6.91
N GLU A 52 26.76 34.73 6.01
CA GLU A 52 27.79 33.70 6.11
C GLU A 52 28.58 33.80 7.41
N GLY A 53 28.69 32.64 8.11
CA GLY A 53 29.41 32.57 9.39
C GLY A 53 28.64 33.14 10.60
N THR A 54 27.33 33.39 10.45
CA THR A 54 26.46 33.81 11.56
C THR A 54 25.29 32.88 11.75
N THR A 55 24.62 32.97 12.89
CA THR A 55 23.31 32.35 13.15
C THR A 55 22.13 33.29 12.81
N THR A 56 22.42 34.44 12.17
CA THR A 56 21.40 35.40 11.76
C THR A 56 20.88 35.07 10.38
N GLY A 57 19.70 34.49 10.31
CA GLY A 57 19.03 34.11 9.08
C GLY A 57 17.52 34.29 9.19
N ILE A 58 16.85 34.25 8.02
CA ILE A 58 15.41 34.32 7.87
C ILE A 58 15.01 33.36 6.72
N MET A 59 13.79 32.87 6.76
CA MET A 59 13.18 32.22 5.60
C MET A 59 12.35 33.20 4.80
N THR A 60 12.34 33.04 3.46
CA THR A 60 11.44 33.81 2.60
C THR A 60 9.98 33.46 2.91
N ASP A 61 9.10 34.46 2.79
CA ASP A 61 7.65 34.29 2.87
C ASP A 61 7.06 33.61 1.61
N ASP A 62 5.73 33.49 1.54
CA ASP A 62 5.03 32.86 0.42
C ASP A 62 5.23 33.57 -0.93
N ASN A 63 5.61 34.86 -0.89
CA ASN A 63 5.94 35.66 -2.07
C ASN A 63 7.45 35.65 -2.37
N GLY A 64 8.21 34.81 -1.68
CA GLY A 64 9.66 34.74 -1.78
C GLY A 64 10.38 35.95 -1.19
N ALA A 65 9.69 36.83 -0.43
CA ALA A 65 10.28 38.05 0.12
C ALA A 65 11.04 37.78 1.45
N PHE A 66 12.12 38.50 1.66
CA PHE A 66 12.93 38.44 2.88
C PHE A 66 13.44 39.81 3.28
N SER A 67 13.73 40.00 4.59
CA SER A 67 14.39 41.17 5.14
C SER A 67 15.14 40.79 6.40
N LEU A 68 16.46 40.99 6.40
CA LEU A 68 17.31 40.70 7.54
C LEU A 68 18.43 41.76 7.66
N GLN A 69 19.03 41.87 8.86
CA GLN A 69 20.13 42.79 9.11
C GLN A 69 21.16 42.16 10.04
N THR A 70 22.42 42.60 9.91
CA THR A 70 23.52 42.21 10.79
C THR A 70 24.33 43.40 11.23
N THR A 71 24.82 43.37 12.47
CA THR A 71 25.74 44.36 13.06
C THR A 71 27.17 43.84 13.13
N GLY A 72 27.41 42.61 12.68
CA GLY A 72 28.68 41.88 12.80
C GLY A 72 29.68 42.10 11.67
N GLY A 73 29.42 43.04 10.72
CA GLY A 73 30.33 43.32 9.62
C GLY A 73 30.36 42.28 8.48
N GLN A 74 29.47 41.33 8.51
CA GLN A 74 29.33 40.31 7.44
C GLN A 74 28.82 40.94 6.15
N THR A 75 29.38 40.49 5.01
CA THR A 75 29.10 41.02 3.69
C THR A 75 28.65 39.97 2.69
N THR A 76 28.49 38.73 3.09
CA THR A 76 28.05 37.65 2.18
C THR A 76 26.73 37.06 2.68
N LEU A 77 25.68 37.09 1.83
CA LEU A 77 24.48 36.29 2.01
C LEU A 77 24.68 34.90 1.43
N VAL A 78 24.21 33.92 2.15
CA VAL A 78 24.08 32.53 1.65
C VAL A 78 22.58 32.28 1.55
N ILE A 79 22.15 31.96 0.33
CA ILE A 79 20.75 31.66 0.01
C ILE A 79 20.66 30.20 -0.41
N SER A 80 19.84 29.42 0.28
CA SER A 80 19.66 28.00 0.00
C SER A 80 18.18 27.62 0.10
N SER A 81 17.74 26.79 -0.82
CA SER A 81 16.43 26.14 -0.77
C SER A 81 16.56 24.73 -1.30
N LEU A 82 15.72 23.84 -0.82
CA LEU A 82 15.76 22.46 -1.28
C LEU A 82 15.38 22.41 -2.76
N GLY A 83 16.16 21.67 -3.55
CA GLY A 83 15.96 21.63 -5.00
C GLY A 83 16.66 22.75 -5.79
N TYR A 84 17.42 23.62 -5.09
CA TYR A 84 18.12 24.74 -5.70
C TYR A 84 19.62 24.72 -5.37
N GLN A 85 20.44 25.27 -6.26
CA GLN A 85 21.85 25.49 -5.99
C GLN A 85 22.00 26.59 -4.95
N THR A 86 22.75 26.31 -3.87
CA THR A 86 23.08 27.31 -2.87
C THR A 86 23.85 28.46 -3.53
N GLN A 87 23.32 29.67 -3.41
CA GLN A 87 23.93 30.88 -3.97
C GLN A 87 24.55 31.72 -2.87
N LYS A 88 25.74 32.25 -3.12
CA LYS A 88 26.40 33.24 -2.27
C LYS A 88 26.41 34.59 -2.97
N LEU A 89 25.92 35.62 -2.29
CA LEU A 89 25.84 36.99 -2.80
C LEU A 89 26.62 37.91 -1.89
N ALA A 90 27.67 38.53 -2.42
CA ALA A 90 28.43 39.54 -1.69
C ALA A 90 27.69 40.87 -1.66
N LEU A 91 27.57 41.49 -0.50
CA LEU A 91 26.91 42.76 -0.27
C LEU A 91 27.93 43.82 0.16
N PRO A 92 27.72 45.09 -0.21
CA PRO A 92 28.55 46.22 0.33
C PRO A 92 28.32 46.38 1.85
N GLN A 93 29.40 46.43 2.63
CA GLN A 93 29.37 46.58 4.07
C GLN A 93 28.73 47.92 4.48
N GLY A 94 27.86 47.89 5.50
CA GLY A 94 27.26 49.11 6.08
C GLY A 94 26.26 49.81 5.14
N LYS A 95 25.78 49.16 4.09
CA LYS A 95 24.75 49.70 3.19
C LYS A 95 23.40 49.01 3.40
N ASN A 96 22.34 49.74 3.06
CA ASN A 96 21.00 49.23 2.97
C ASN A 96 20.75 48.68 1.55
N ASN A 97 20.60 47.35 1.43
CA ASN A 97 20.37 46.66 0.15
C ASN A 97 18.92 46.15 0.16
N GLU A 98 17.96 47.00 -0.27
CA GLU A 98 16.51 46.75 -0.13
C GLU A 98 15.80 46.19 -1.39
N THR A 99 16.51 46.01 -2.48
CA THR A 99 15.89 45.65 -3.77
C THR A 99 16.64 44.47 -4.40
N LEU A 100 17.00 43.46 -3.57
CA LEU A 100 17.67 42.27 -4.10
C LEU A 100 16.67 41.36 -4.83
N ASN A 101 16.98 41.03 -6.08
CA ASN A 101 16.23 40.03 -6.85
C ASN A 101 17.14 38.84 -7.08
N ILE A 102 16.95 37.79 -6.28
CA ILE A 102 17.81 36.61 -6.27
C ILE A 102 17.13 35.51 -7.06
N LEU A 103 17.84 34.99 -8.07
CA LEU A 103 17.36 33.90 -8.90
C LEU A 103 18.09 32.62 -8.51
N LEU A 104 17.42 31.70 -7.84
CA LEU A 104 17.95 30.39 -7.54
C LEU A 104 17.80 29.46 -8.73
N HIS A 105 18.89 28.85 -9.15
CA HIS A 105 18.88 27.83 -10.20
C HIS A 105 18.50 26.50 -9.63
N PRO A 106 17.43 25.84 -10.16
CA PRO A 106 17.13 24.48 -9.79
C PRO A 106 18.35 23.58 -10.00
N THR A 107 18.64 22.73 -9.06
CA THR A 107 19.64 21.68 -9.24
C THR A 107 19.02 20.58 -10.09
N SER A 108 19.68 20.19 -11.19
CA SER A 108 19.45 18.88 -11.77
C SER A 108 19.91 17.85 -10.73
N TYR A 109 18.96 17.08 -10.19
CA TYR A 109 19.15 16.27 -9.01
C TYR A 109 20.39 15.38 -9.01
N GLU A 110 21.41 15.78 -8.31
CA GLU A 110 21.91 15.00 -7.20
C GLU A 110 21.38 15.68 -5.94
N ILE A 111 20.36 15.11 -5.28
CA ILE A 111 20.06 15.46 -3.91
C ILE A 111 21.38 15.23 -3.18
N GLU A 112 22.02 16.29 -2.76
CA GLU A 112 23.01 16.15 -1.71
C GLU A 112 22.20 15.57 -0.55
N GLU A 113 22.22 14.24 -0.42
CA GLU A 113 21.90 13.56 0.82
C GLU A 113 22.49 14.45 1.88
N VAL A 114 21.71 14.86 2.90
CA VAL A 114 22.21 15.71 3.97
C VAL A 114 23.44 15.00 4.51
N THR A 115 24.57 15.23 3.82
CA THR A 115 25.84 14.63 4.13
C THR A 115 26.35 15.51 5.28
N ILE A 116 25.83 15.22 6.46
CA ILE A 116 26.44 15.72 7.67
C ILE A 116 27.83 15.09 7.67
N ARG A 117 28.82 15.82 7.15
CA ARG A 117 30.22 15.42 7.32
C ARG A 117 30.49 15.58 8.81
N PRO A 118 30.62 14.49 9.58
CA PRO A 118 30.92 14.61 10.98
C PRO A 118 32.24 15.39 11.09
N THR A 119 32.24 16.50 11.76
CA THR A 119 33.45 17.01 12.42
C THR A 119 34.08 15.80 13.11
N ARG A 120 35.40 15.69 13.14
CA ARG A 120 36.19 14.52 13.56
C ARG A 120 35.78 13.86 14.89
N GLU A 121 34.81 14.38 15.63
CA GLU A 121 34.28 13.84 16.88
C GLU A 121 33.23 12.75 16.65
N LYS A 122 33.41 11.62 17.34
CA LYS A 122 32.47 10.52 17.33
C LYS A 122 31.14 10.97 17.92
N TYR A 123 30.02 10.82 17.20
CA TYR A 123 28.68 11.14 17.68
C TYR A 123 28.41 10.51 19.05
N SER A 124 28.02 11.32 20.02
CA SER A 124 27.58 10.90 21.35
C SER A 124 26.10 11.22 21.54
N ARG A 125 25.39 10.37 22.26
CA ARG A 125 24.02 10.63 22.72
C ARG A 125 23.99 11.24 24.12
N ARG A 126 25.11 11.15 24.87
CA ARG A 126 25.25 11.74 26.18
C ARG A 126 25.71 13.18 26.04
N ASP A 127 25.12 14.08 26.84
CA ASP A 127 25.45 15.49 26.85
C ASP A 127 25.36 16.17 25.46
N ASN A 128 24.39 15.75 24.66
CA ASN A 128 24.17 16.25 23.31
C ASN A 128 22.93 17.16 23.32
N PRO A 129 23.07 18.47 23.07
CA PRO A 129 21.96 19.43 23.07
C PRO A 129 20.86 19.07 22.06
N ALA A 130 21.20 18.49 20.90
CA ALA A 130 20.23 18.05 19.92
C ALA A 130 19.37 16.89 20.44
N VAL A 131 19.99 15.95 21.20
CA VAL A 131 19.28 14.84 21.82
C VAL A 131 18.40 15.31 22.98
N GLU A 132 18.84 16.31 23.75
CA GLU A 132 18.02 16.92 24.79
C GLU A 132 16.82 17.65 24.22
N LEU A 133 17.03 18.41 23.12
CA LEU A 133 15.94 19.09 22.42
C LEU A 133 14.88 18.11 21.92
N ILE A 134 15.29 17.05 21.18
CA ILE A 134 14.32 16.11 20.65
C ILE A 134 13.57 15.33 21.74
N ARG A 135 14.18 15.08 22.90
CA ARG A 135 13.49 14.50 24.06
C ARG A 135 12.38 15.43 24.56
N LYS A 136 12.63 16.73 24.66
CA LYS A 136 11.61 17.73 25.04
C LYS A 136 10.46 17.77 24.03
N VAL A 137 10.76 17.70 22.73
CA VAL A 137 9.73 17.59 21.67
C VAL A 137 8.88 16.33 21.87
N ILE A 138 9.53 15.18 22.09
CA ILE A 138 8.82 13.90 22.30
C ILE A 138 7.97 13.92 23.58
N GLU A 139 8.48 14.50 24.67
CA GLU A 139 7.74 14.64 25.93
C GLU A 139 6.49 15.53 25.78
N ASN A 140 6.57 16.57 24.93
CA ASN A 140 5.47 17.50 24.70
C ASN A 140 4.58 17.11 23.51
N LYS A 141 4.92 16.08 22.71
CA LYS A 141 4.20 15.76 21.49
C LYS A 141 2.71 15.46 21.68
N ASP A 142 2.34 14.85 22.82
CA ASP A 142 0.93 14.56 23.10
C ASP A 142 0.08 15.81 23.37
N LYS A 143 0.72 16.93 23.74
CA LYS A 143 0.06 18.24 23.85
C LYS A 143 -0.03 18.93 22.47
N ASN A 144 0.97 18.72 21.63
CA ASN A 144 1.16 19.39 20.34
C ASN A 144 0.50 18.67 19.17
N ARG A 145 -0.13 17.49 19.40
CA ARG A 145 -0.83 16.72 18.37
C ARG A 145 -2.33 16.98 18.43
N ILE A 146 -2.95 17.09 17.27
CA ILE A 146 -4.40 17.35 17.17
C ILE A 146 -5.25 16.21 17.76
N GLU A 147 -4.79 14.96 17.71
CA GLU A 147 -5.50 13.79 18.27
C GLU A 147 -5.54 13.78 19.81
N SER A 148 -4.94 14.78 20.47
CA SER A 148 -5.17 15.03 21.88
C SER A 148 -6.60 15.51 22.17
N LYS A 149 -7.23 16.16 21.18
CA LYS A 149 -8.61 16.65 21.27
C LYS A 149 -9.60 15.47 21.30
N ASP A 150 -10.70 15.65 22.02
CA ASP A 150 -11.74 14.64 22.12
C ASP A 150 -12.45 14.42 20.78
N THR A 151 -12.69 15.50 20.05
CA THR A 151 -13.32 15.48 18.73
C THR A 151 -12.79 16.67 17.92
N TYR A 152 -12.61 16.47 16.61
CA TYR A 152 -12.40 17.58 15.68
C TYR A 152 -12.93 17.24 14.29
N LYS A 153 -13.16 18.31 13.52
CA LYS A 153 -13.41 18.28 12.08
C LYS A 153 -12.38 19.19 11.40
N VAL A 154 -11.94 18.78 10.20
CA VAL A 154 -11.08 19.60 9.33
C VAL A 154 -11.50 19.42 7.88
N GLU A 155 -11.53 20.49 7.10
CA GLU A 155 -11.68 20.43 5.65
C GLU A 155 -10.31 20.21 4.99
N ILE A 156 -10.25 19.24 4.09
CA ILE A 156 -9.02 18.86 3.36
C ILE A 156 -9.27 19.07 1.86
N TYR A 157 -8.48 19.94 1.25
CA TYR A 157 -8.28 19.96 -0.20
C TYR A 157 -7.08 19.09 -0.54
N GLU A 158 -7.23 18.16 -1.46
CA GLU A 158 -6.16 17.27 -1.94
C GLU A 158 -6.06 17.36 -3.46
N LYS A 159 -4.84 17.56 -3.99
CA LYS A 159 -4.53 17.50 -5.42
C LYS A 159 -3.39 16.50 -5.65
N LEU A 160 -3.69 15.39 -6.33
CA LEU A 160 -2.70 14.40 -6.76
C LEU A 160 -2.49 14.54 -8.28
N ALA A 161 -1.27 14.88 -8.67
CA ALA A 161 -0.83 14.92 -10.06
C ALA A 161 0.13 13.76 -10.34
N LEU A 162 -0.08 13.05 -11.44
CA LEU A 162 0.79 12.02 -11.97
C LEU A 162 1.37 12.47 -13.31
N ALA A 163 2.67 12.33 -13.48
CA ALA A 163 3.37 12.74 -14.70
C ALA A 163 4.48 11.77 -15.07
N LEU A 164 4.88 11.73 -16.32
CA LEU A 164 6.16 11.14 -16.74
C LEU A 164 7.26 12.15 -16.44
N ASP A 165 8.32 11.75 -15.72
CA ASP A 165 9.49 12.58 -15.41
C ASP A 165 10.60 12.37 -16.43
N ASP A 166 11.43 13.40 -16.65
CA ASP A 166 12.53 13.40 -17.62
C ASP A 166 12.06 13.02 -19.04
N PHE A 167 10.91 13.58 -19.43
CA PHE A 167 10.27 13.25 -20.69
C PHE A 167 10.97 13.94 -21.85
N ASP A 168 11.57 13.14 -22.78
CA ASP A 168 12.20 13.69 -24.00
C ASP A 168 11.12 14.08 -25.02
N PRO A 169 10.86 15.37 -25.25
CA PRO A 169 9.87 15.81 -26.24
C PRO A 169 10.31 15.58 -27.71
N ASN A 170 11.59 15.21 -27.95
CA ASN A 170 12.13 15.03 -29.30
C ASN A 170 11.80 13.66 -29.89
N MET A 171 10.50 13.37 -30.05
CA MET A 171 10.02 12.09 -30.59
C MET A 171 10.23 11.90 -32.09
N GLU A 172 10.79 12.88 -32.78
CA GLU A 172 10.94 12.88 -34.25
C GLU A 172 11.92 11.85 -34.79
N LYS A 173 12.77 11.30 -33.93
CA LYS A 173 13.79 10.31 -34.30
C LYS A 173 13.20 8.92 -34.65
N ASN A 174 11.96 8.64 -34.32
CA ASN A 174 11.30 7.37 -34.58
C ASN A 174 10.01 7.60 -35.40
N ALA A 175 9.88 6.95 -36.56
CA ALA A 175 8.75 7.12 -37.46
C ALA A 175 7.38 6.81 -36.79
N LEU A 176 7.34 5.89 -35.83
CA LEU A 176 6.13 5.60 -35.04
C LEU A 176 5.82 6.72 -34.05
N LEU A 177 6.84 7.34 -33.46
CA LEU A 177 6.69 8.38 -32.44
C LEU A 177 6.45 9.77 -33.07
N LYS A 178 6.75 9.96 -34.36
CA LYS A 178 6.51 11.22 -35.07
C LYS A 178 5.03 11.67 -35.01
N LYS A 179 4.08 10.72 -34.96
CA LYS A 179 2.64 11.01 -34.81
C LYS A 179 2.28 11.65 -33.46
N PHE A 180 3.17 11.56 -32.48
CA PHE A 180 3.00 12.11 -31.14
C PHE A 180 3.77 13.42 -30.92
N SER A 181 4.29 14.05 -31.97
CA SER A 181 5.11 15.26 -31.88
C SER A 181 4.39 16.46 -31.24
N PHE A 182 3.04 16.48 -31.26
CA PHE A 182 2.23 17.51 -30.60
C PHE A 182 2.35 17.48 -29.06
N ILE A 183 2.74 16.33 -28.45
CA ILE A 183 2.91 16.17 -27.00
C ILE A 183 3.89 17.21 -26.43
N LYS A 184 4.85 17.69 -27.23
CA LYS A 184 5.79 18.76 -26.81
C LYS A 184 5.08 20.03 -26.33
N ASN A 185 3.85 20.30 -26.80
CA ASN A 185 3.07 21.47 -26.40
C ASN A 185 2.48 21.32 -24.98
N TYR A 186 2.46 20.10 -24.45
CA TYR A 186 1.89 19.72 -23.16
C TYR A 186 2.96 19.38 -22.10
N VAL A 187 4.23 19.50 -22.47
CA VAL A 187 5.35 19.28 -21.54
C VAL A 187 5.48 20.49 -20.62
N ASP A 188 5.54 20.24 -19.34
CA ASP A 188 5.77 21.19 -18.25
C ASP A 188 7.14 20.93 -17.62
N THR A 189 7.52 21.72 -16.62
CA THR A 189 8.76 21.55 -15.87
C THR A 189 8.43 21.16 -14.42
N SER A 190 9.06 20.09 -13.93
CA SER A 190 8.92 19.70 -12.53
C SER A 190 9.48 20.77 -11.59
N VAL A 191 8.71 21.19 -10.60
CA VAL A 191 9.17 22.15 -9.56
C VAL A 191 10.29 21.60 -8.71
N ILE A 192 10.38 20.28 -8.61
CA ILE A 192 11.36 19.60 -7.76
C ILE A 192 12.62 19.25 -8.57
N THR A 193 12.46 18.64 -9.75
CA THR A 193 13.60 18.12 -10.51
C THR A 193 14.13 19.13 -11.53
N GLY A 194 13.37 20.17 -11.86
CA GLY A 194 13.70 21.08 -12.96
C GLY A 194 13.68 20.39 -14.32
N LYS A 195 13.26 19.13 -14.41
CA LYS A 195 13.22 18.33 -15.63
C LYS A 195 11.87 18.46 -16.33
N PRO A 196 11.84 18.20 -17.66
CA PRO A 196 10.57 18.19 -18.38
C PRO A 196 9.67 17.05 -17.89
N ILE A 197 8.41 17.36 -17.62
CA ILE A 197 7.38 16.42 -17.22
C ILE A 197 6.19 16.45 -18.16
N LEU A 198 5.57 15.30 -18.38
CA LEU A 198 4.30 15.19 -19.10
C LEU A 198 3.24 14.70 -18.13
N THR A 199 2.30 15.59 -17.77
CA THR A 199 1.19 15.24 -16.88
C THR A 199 0.27 14.23 -17.55
N LEU A 200 -0.03 13.14 -16.82
CA LEU A 200 -0.90 12.05 -17.27
C LEU A 200 -2.27 12.08 -16.61
N SER A 201 -2.33 12.51 -15.36
CA SER A 201 -3.57 12.52 -14.56
C SER A 201 -3.49 13.56 -13.47
N VAL A 202 -4.64 14.19 -13.20
CA VAL A 202 -4.85 15.08 -12.06
C VAL A 202 -6.13 14.67 -11.36
N ARG A 203 -6.05 14.50 -10.05
CA ARG A 203 -7.19 14.23 -9.19
C ARG A 203 -7.29 15.28 -8.10
N GLU A 204 -8.49 15.83 -7.94
CA GLU A 204 -8.80 16.78 -6.88
C GLU A 204 -9.92 16.23 -6.00
N ASN A 205 -9.76 16.35 -4.70
CA ASN A 205 -10.78 15.99 -3.71
C ASN A 205 -10.95 17.13 -2.71
N ILE A 206 -12.20 17.36 -2.26
CA ILE A 206 -12.52 18.19 -1.10
C ILE A 206 -13.31 17.35 -0.15
N SER A 207 -12.79 17.17 1.06
CA SER A 207 -13.37 16.26 2.06
C SER A 207 -13.36 16.89 3.44
N ASP A 208 -14.37 16.55 4.25
CA ASP A 208 -14.36 16.81 5.69
C ASP A 208 -13.87 15.56 6.40
N GLN A 209 -12.80 15.67 7.18
CA GLN A 209 -12.32 14.62 8.07
C GLN A 209 -12.83 14.90 9.48
N TYR A 210 -13.47 13.87 10.07
CA TYR A 210 -13.92 13.88 11.45
C TYR A 210 -13.12 12.87 12.24
N TYR A 211 -12.68 13.28 13.42
CA TYR A 211 -11.99 12.43 14.37
C TYR A 211 -12.68 12.46 15.72
N ARG A 212 -12.73 11.31 16.39
CA ARG A 212 -13.15 11.16 17.77
C ARG A 212 -12.18 10.25 18.51
N LYS A 213 -11.74 10.71 19.70
CA LYS A 213 -10.75 9.99 20.51
C LYS A 213 -11.30 8.77 21.21
N SER A 214 -12.53 8.86 21.74
CA SER A 214 -13.14 7.74 22.50
C SER A 214 -14.65 7.57 22.20
N PRO A 215 -15.09 6.38 21.71
CA PRO A 215 -14.27 5.35 21.10
C PRO A 215 -13.57 5.89 19.84
N ARG A 216 -12.31 5.52 19.65
CA ARG A 216 -11.52 6.04 18.50
C ARG A 216 -12.23 5.76 17.20
N SER A 217 -12.52 6.80 16.45
CA SER A 217 -13.18 6.72 15.15
C SER A 217 -12.73 7.86 14.26
N GLU A 218 -12.58 7.56 12.99
CA GLU A 218 -12.25 8.53 11.95
C GLU A 218 -13.21 8.35 10.78
N LYS A 219 -13.74 9.46 10.27
CA LYS A 219 -14.67 9.50 9.15
C LYS A 219 -14.22 10.53 8.13
N MET A 220 -14.34 10.19 6.85
CA MET A 220 -14.05 11.06 5.72
C MET A 220 -15.32 11.24 4.89
N ILE A 221 -15.77 12.47 4.72
CA ILE A 221 -16.94 12.83 3.89
C ILE A 221 -16.46 13.62 2.68
N THR A 222 -16.38 13.00 1.51
CA THR A 222 -15.97 13.66 0.27
C THR A 222 -17.11 14.48 -0.31
N LYS A 223 -16.92 15.80 -0.41
CA LYS A 223 -17.90 16.80 -0.89
C LYS A 223 -17.72 17.16 -2.35
N GLY A 224 -16.51 17.03 -2.84
CA GLY A 224 -16.13 17.27 -4.24
C GLY A 224 -15.06 16.27 -4.68
N GLN A 225 -15.22 15.74 -5.89
CA GLN A 225 -14.23 14.85 -6.51
C GLN A 225 -14.16 15.14 -8.00
N ARG A 226 -12.94 15.38 -8.51
CA ARG A 226 -12.65 15.57 -9.92
C ARG A 226 -11.48 14.69 -10.32
N ILE A 227 -11.59 13.99 -11.42
CA ILE A 227 -10.54 13.14 -11.96
C ILE A 227 -10.41 13.49 -13.43
N GLU A 228 -9.21 13.87 -13.85
CA GLU A 228 -8.89 14.13 -15.25
C GLU A 228 -7.63 13.36 -15.63
N GLY A 229 -7.59 12.85 -16.85
CA GLY A 229 -6.42 12.14 -17.34
C GLY A 229 -6.68 10.71 -17.75
N VAL A 230 -5.59 9.96 -17.94
CA VAL A 230 -5.63 8.54 -18.36
C VAL A 230 -6.38 7.65 -17.35
N ASP A 231 -6.54 8.09 -16.12
CA ASP A 231 -7.31 7.38 -15.09
C ASP A 231 -8.79 7.22 -15.42
N GLN A 232 -9.36 8.20 -16.14
CA GLN A 232 -10.76 8.10 -16.60
C GLN A 232 -10.96 6.97 -17.59
N THR A 233 -9.90 6.53 -18.23
CA THR A 233 -9.92 5.59 -19.35
C THR A 233 -9.52 4.18 -18.93
N ILE A 234 -8.59 4.05 -17.98
CA ILE A 234 -8.20 2.75 -17.41
C ILE A 234 -9.18 2.41 -16.28
N GLU A 235 -10.43 2.17 -16.66
CA GLU A 235 -11.57 2.13 -15.76
C GLU A 235 -11.86 0.73 -15.20
N ASP A 236 -10.93 0.13 -14.50
CA ASP A 236 -11.25 -0.75 -13.39
C ASP A 236 -11.32 0.08 -12.09
N GLY A 237 -12.10 1.18 -12.18
CA GLY A 237 -12.47 1.99 -11.03
C GLY A 237 -11.33 2.80 -10.41
N GLY A 238 -10.52 3.47 -11.21
CA GLY A 238 -9.44 4.28 -10.65
C GLY A 238 -8.46 3.46 -9.80
N THR A 239 -8.31 2.18 -10.11
CA THR A 239 -7.52 1.22 -9.31
C THR A 239 -6.08 1.67 -9.18
N LEU A 240 -5.46 2.16 -10.25
CA LEU A 240 -4.07 2.61 -10.20
C LEU A 240 -3.92 3.85 -9.32
N THR A 241 -4.75 4.86 -9.52
CA THR A 241 -4.67 6.13 -8.78
C THR A 241 -5.18 5.97 -7.35
N ALA A 242 -6.24 5.17 -7.12
CA ALA A 242 -6.70 4.86 -5.78
C ALA A 242 -5.62 4.07 -5.01
N ASN A 243 -4.90 3.18 -5.69
CA ASN A 243 -3.76 2.47 -5.14
C ASN A 243 -2.62 3.44 -4.80
N LEU A 244 -2.30 4.35 -5.70
CA LEU A 244 -1.28 5.37 -5.46
C LEU A 244 -1.69 6.30 -4.32
N GLN A 245 -2.95 6.75 -4.25
CA GLN A 245 -3.44 7.55 -3.12
C GLN A 245 -3.28 6.83 -1.77
N GLU A 246 -3.63 5.54 -1.69
CA GLU A 246 -3.42 4.78 -0.45
C GLU A 246 -1.94 4.60 -0.13
N MET A 247 -1.10 4.46 -1.14
CA MET A 247 0.36 4.37 -0.98
C MET A 247 0.98 5.68 -0.52
N ILE A 248 0.42 6.83 -0.94
CA ILE A 248 0.92 8.19 -0.71
C ILE A 248 -0.03 8.96 0.23
N LYS A 249 -0.83 8.24 0.99
CA LYS A 249 -1.74 8.87 1.97
C LYS A 249 -0.97 9.79 2.88
N GLY A 250 -1.67 10.82 3.39
CA GLY A 250 -1.10 11.74 4.34
C GLY A 250 -0.51 11.04 5.55
N ILE A 251 0.57 11.58 6.05
CA ILE A 251 1.29 11.04 7.18
C ILE A 251 1.04 11.87 8.45
N ASN A 252 1.19 11.22 9.60
CA ASN A 252 1.26 11.90 10.89
C ASN A 252 2.65 11.71 11.48
N ILE A 253 3.44 12.80 11.52
CA ILE A 253 4.80 12.77 12.06
C ILE A 253 4.84 12.40 13.55
N PHE A 254 3.74 12.67 14.28
CA PHE A 254 3.64 12.38 15.71
C PHE A 254 3.38 10.89 16.01
N ASP A 255 3.04 10.07 15.03
CA ASP A 255 2.94 8.63 15.22
C ASP A 255 4.32 8.01 15.45
N ASN A 256 4.38 6.88 16.14
CA ASN A 256 5.65 6.18 16.36
C ASN A 256 6.20 5.53 15.07
N ASN A 257 5.31 5.15 14.17
CA ASN A 257 5.64 4.61 12.85
C ASN A 257 4.78 5.30 11.80
N ILE A 258 5.41 5.76 10.75
CA ILE A 258 4.79 6.38 9.59
C ILE A 258 4.61 5.31 8.51
N GLU A 259 3.38 5.12 8.06
CA GLU A 259 3.06 4.19 6.99
C GLU A 259 3.03 4.90 5.65
N ILE A 260 3.96 4.54 4.77
CA ILE A 260 4.04 5.05 3.39
C ILE A 260 4.54 3.94 2.47
N LEU A 261 4.04 3.89 1.23
CA LEU A 261 4.37 2.85 0.25
C LEU A 261 4.23 1.42 0.81
N LEU A 262 3.18 1.20 1.61
CA LEU A 262 2.88 -0.09 2.27
C LEU A 262 4.00 -0.61 3.18
N ASN A 263 4.88 0.26 3.63
CA ASN A 263 5.95 -0.03 4.59
C ASN A 263 5.83 0.88 5.81
N ARG A 264 6.39 0.45 6.93
CA ARG A 264 6.43 1.24 8.17
C ARG A 264 7.83 1.77 8.42
N PHE A 265 7.93 3.08 8.45
CA PHE A 265 9.14 3.82 8.76
C PHE A 265 9.09 4.29 10.22
N VAL A 266 10.21 4.27 10.92
CA VAL A 266 10.27 4.84 12.26
C VAL A 266 10.18 6.36 12.15
N SER A 267 9.26 6.98 12.91
CA SER A 267 9.18 8.44 12.97
C SER A 267 10.38 9.03 13.71
N PRO A 268 10.91 10.18 13.29
CA PRO A 268 11.92 10.93 14.07
C PRO A 268 11.38 11.42 15.43
N LEU A 269 10.05 11.39 15.64
CA LEU A 269 9.39 11.69 16.91
C LEU A 269 8.87 10.44 17.63
N SER A 270 9.33 9.23 17.25
CA SER A 270 8.92 7.99 17.92
C SER A 270 9.27 8.01 19.39
N SER A 271 8.29 7.84 20.27
CA SER A 271 8.50 7.84 21.74
C SER A 271 9.40 6.70 22.21
N THR A 272 9.45 5.59 21.45
CA THR A 272 10.17 4.37 21.86
C THR A 272 11.51 4.20 21.15
N LEU A 273 11.63 4.64 19.90
CA LEU A 273 12.76 4.30 19.04
C LEU A 273 13.59 5.53 18.60
N ALA A 274 13.02 6.73 18.55
CA ALA A 274 13.64 7.90 17.92
C ALA A 274 15.10 8.11 18.31
N VAL A 275 15.39 8.25 19.62
CA VAL A 275 16.75 8.54 20.12
C VAL A 275 17.73 7.39 19.86
N SER A 276 17.26 6.15 19.79
CA SER A 276 18.10 4.98 19.48
C SER A 276 18.29 4.76 17.98
N TYR A 277 17.33 5.18 17.19
CA TYR A 277 17.24 4.93 15.76
C TYR A 277 17.89 6.01 14.91
N TYR A 278 17.87 7.28 15.43
CA TYR A 278 18.41 8.46 14.73
C TYR A 278 19.59 9.11 15.45
N GLN A 279 20.38 9.85 14.68
CA GLN A 279 21.35 10.84 15.14
C GLN A 279 20.77 12.21 14.82
N TYR A 280 20.85 13.14 15.80
CA TYR A 280 20.30 14.49 15.71
C TYR A 280 21.40 15.53 15.80
N TYR A 281 21.27 16.62 15.03
CA TYR A 281 22.25 17.70 14.94
C TYR A 281 21.53 19.04 14.87
N ILE A 282 21.87 19.96 15.77
CA ILE A 282 21.42 21.36 15.66
C ILE A 282 22.24 22.01 14.55
N MET A 283 21.56 22.52 13.54
CA MET A 283 22.18 23.16 12.38
C MET A 283 22.23 24.68 12.57
N ASP A 284 21.09 25.28 12.92
CA ASP A 284 20.94 26.74 13.05
C ASP A 284 19.73 27.09 13.92
N THR A 285 19.55 28.40 14.14
CA THR A 285 18.33 28.99 14.72
C THR A 285 17.81 30.04 13.75
N LEU A 286 16.60 29.84 13.25
CA LEU A 286 15.99 30.62 12.18
C LEU A 286 14.69 31.26 12.67
N ASP A 287 14.28 32.34 12.05
CA ASP A 287 12.94 32.88 12.17
C ASP A 287 12.07 32.40 11.00
N ILE A 288 10.93 31.78 11.31
CA ILE A 288 9.99 31.25 10.31
C ILE A 288 8.63 31.91 10.56
N ARG A 289 8.24 32.85 9.69
CA ARG A 289 6.97 33.58 9.80
C ARG A 289 6.77 34.21 11.20
N GLY A 290 7.83 34.74 11.81
CA GLY A 290 7.79 35.38 13.11
C GLY A 290 8.00 34.47 14.32
N ASP A 291 8.08 33.16 14.12
CA ASP A 291 8.41 32.17 15.16
C ASP A 291 9.89 31.83 15.13
N ARG A 292 10.58 32.01 16.25
CA ARG A 292 11.99 31.60 16.38
C ARG A 292 12.09 30.09 16.54
N CYS A 293 12.75 29.41 15.60
CA CYS A 293 12.85 27.96 15.51
C CYS A 293 14.30 27.48 15.51
N VAL A 294 14.55 26.32 16.09
CA VAL A 294 15.78 25.53 15.91
C VAL A 294 15.65 24.62 14.70
N ASP A 295 16.57 24.72 13.77
CA ASP A 295 16.74 23.76 12.67
C ASP A 295 17.48 22.52 13.19
N LEU A 296 16.77 21.42 13.35
CA LEU A 296 17.25 20.16 13.87
C LEU A 296 17.29 19.12 12.73
N ALA A 297 18.50 18.84 12.24
CA ALA A 297 18.71 17.79 11.24
C ALA A 297 18.76 16.40 11.91
N PHE A 298 18.30 15.37 11.19
CA PHE A 298 18.35 13.99 11.68
C PHE A 298 18.66 13.02 10.56
N VAL A 299 19.37 11.93 10.90
CA VAL A 299 19.72 10.84 10.00
C VAL A 299 19.62 9.51 10.73
N PRO A 300 19.19 8.40 10.08
CA PRO A 300 19.16 7.10 10.75
C PRO A 300 20.60 6.60 11.02
N VAL A 301 20.78 5.90 12.15
CA VAL A 301 22.07 5.27 12.51
C VAL A 301 22.51 4.27 11.46
N ASN A 302 21.57 3.57 10.83
CA ASN A 302 21.81 2.67 9.71
C ASN A 302 21.02 3.17 8.50
N SER A 303 21.73 3.63 7.49
CA SER A 303 21.17 4.20 6.24
C SER A 303 20.31 3.24 5.43
N GLU A 304 20.47 1.93 5.63
CA GLU A 304 19.70 0.89 4.90
C GLU A 304 18.35 0.57 5.61
N SER A 305 18.14 1.09 6.82
CA SER A 305 16.93 0.81 7.61
C SER A 305 15.76 1.72 7.21
N TYR A 306 14.52 1.26 7.43
CA TYR A 306 13.30 2.02 7.13
C TYR A 306 13.15 3.23 8.07
N GLY A 307 13.85 4.29 7.74
CA GLY A 307 13.85 5.58 8.42
C GLY A 307 14.05 6.71 7.41
N PHE A 308 13.86 7.94 7.88
CA PHE A 308 14.00 9.15 7.09
C PHE A 308 15.31 9.87 7.39
N THR A 309 15.81 10.63 6.45
CA THR A 309 16.70 11.77 6.70
C THR A 309 15.88 13.04 6.58
N GLY A 310 16.26 14.11 7.27
CA GLY A 310 15.51 15.35 7.13
C GLY A 310 15.80 16.40 8.18
N ARG A 311 14.85 17.32 8.31
CA ARG A 311 14.92 18.46 9.25
C ARG A 311 13.60 18.65 9.97
N LEU A 312 13.70 19.04 11.22
CA LEU A 312 12.59 19.49 12.07
C LEU A 312 12.87 20.93 12.50
N TYR A 313 11.91 21.81 12.30
CA TYR A 313 11.98 23.17 12.76
C TYR A 313 11.13 23.29 14.02
N ILE A 314 11.79 23.46 15.18
CA ILE A 314 11.19 23.35 16.50
C ILE A 314 11.11 24.73 17.13
N THR A 315 9.91 25.15 17.58
CA THR A 315 9.67 26.44 18.22
C THR A 315 10.41 26.57 19.55
N LEU A 316 10.88 27.78 19.86
CA LEU A 316 11.52 28.11 21.11
C LEU A 316 10.57 28.85 22.10
N ASP A 317 9.28 28.63 21.99
CA ASP A 317 8.20 29.18 22.79
C ASP A 317 7.98 28.44 24.12
N GLY A 318 8.78 27.43 24.42
CA GLY A 318 8.63 26.57 25.60
C GLY A 318 7.70 25.35 25.36
N ASN A 319 6.92 25.32 24.30
CA ASN A 319 6.06 24.17 23.91
C ASN A 319 6.82 23.12 23.09
N TYR A 320 7.94 23.51 22.50
CA TYR A 320 8.76 22.66 21.64
C TYR A 320 7.94 22.03 20.50
N SER A 321 7.05 22.82 19.88
CA SER A 321 6.20 22.39 18.79
C SER A 321 7.00 22.26 17.49
N VAL A 322 6.57 21.38 16.61
CA VAL A 322 7.11 21.29 15.26
C VAL A 322 6.39 22.30 14.38
N LYS A 323 7.10 23.34 13.91
CA LYS A 323 6.59 24.35 12.98
C LYS A 323 6.58 23.86 11.55
N ARG A 324 7.65 23.13 11.18
CA ARG A 324 7.84 22.53 9.86
C ARG A 324 8.64 21.24 9.97
N CYS A 325 8.36 20.30 9.10
CA CYS A 325 9.22 19.14 8.93
C CYS A 325 9.48 18.84 7.45
N GLN A 326 10.66 18.30 7.17
CA GLN A 326 11.07 17.77 5.88
C GLN A 326 11.58 16.36 6.10
N LEU A 327 10.96 15.40 5.44
CA LEU A 327 11.31 13.98 5.52
C LEU A 327 11.73 13.50 4.12
N ASN A 328 12.93 12.94 4.03
CA ASN A 328 13.45 12.36 2.79
C ASN A 328 13.73 10.88 3.01
N VAL A 329 13.37 10.05 2.05
CA VAL A 329 13.76 8.64 2.07
C VAL A 329 15.17 8.51 1.48
N PRO A 330 16.14 7.95 2.24
CA PRO A 330 17.50 7.76 1.75
C PRO A 330 17.56 6.86 0.51
N ARG A 331 18.36 7.22 -0.49
CA ARG A 331 18.53 6.43 -1.73
C ARG A 331 19.03 5.00 -1.52
N HIS A 332 19.77 4.78 -0.43
CA HIS A 332 20.38 3.48 -0.13
C HIS A 332 19.42 2.50 0.55
N ILE A 333 18.27 2.98 1.04
CA ILE A 333 17.29 2.12 1.70
C ILE A 333 16.86 0.94 0.80
N ASN A 334 16.54 -0.18 1.41
CA ASN A 334 16.04 -1.35 0.70
C ASN A 334 14.55 -1.18 0.30
N LEU A 335 14.29 -0.17 -0.54
CA LEU A 335 12.99 0.16 -1.12
C LEU A 335 13.06 -0.01 -2.64
N ASN A 336 12.07 -0.66 -3.23
CA ASN A 336 12.02 -0.87 -4.67
C ASN A 336 11.23 0.22 -5.37
N TRP A 337 11.47 0.39 -6.65
CA TRP A 337 10.68 1.19 -7.58
C TRP A 337 10.64 2.69 -7.26
N VAL A 338 11.26 3.14 -6.17
CA VAL A 338 11.32 4.53 -5.74
C VAL A 338 12.76 5.03 -5.90
N ASP A 339 12.93 6.11 -6.67
CA ASP A 339 14.20 6.81 -6.80
C ASP A 339 14.30 7.94 -5.77
N PHE A 340 13.17 8.59 -5.53
CA PHE A 340 13.07 9.74 -4.65
C PHE A 340 11.71 9.76 -3.95
N LEU A 341 11.71 10.11 -2.66
CA LEU A 341 10.51 10.42 -1.89
C LEU A 341 10.83 11.52 -0.89
N GLN A 342 10.06 12.59 -0.94
CA GLN A 342 10.14 13.72 -0.02
C GLN A 342 8.75 14.08 0.48
N ILE A 343 8.65 14.42 1.75
CA ILE A 343 7.45 14.92 2.39
C ILE A 343 7.80 16.20 3.12
N GLU A 344 6.99 17.23 2.92
CA GLU A 344 7.07 18.50 3.64
C GLU A 344 5.74 18.73 4.34
N GLN A 345 5.79 19.13 5.60
CA GLN A 345 4.62 19.48 6.38
C GLN A 345 4.86 20.82 7.06
N ASP A 346 3.90 21.72 6.94
CA ASP A 346 3.85 23.00 7.63
C ASP A 346 2.72 22.99 8.65
N PHE A 347 3.02 23.44 9.86
CA PHE A 347 2.07 23.51 10.97
C PHE A 347 1.83 24.95 11.36
N GLU A 348 0.57 25.27 11.71
CA GLU A 348 0.14 26.58 12.15
C GLU A 348 -0.63 26.51 13.47
N PRO A 349 -0.62 27.57 14.30
CA PRO A 349 -1.41 27.59 15.51
C PRO A 349 -2.90 27.81 15.18
N ALA A 350 -3.76 26.91 15.66
CA ALA A 350 -5.20 27.08 15.65
C ALA A 350 -5.61 28.19 16.67
N PRO A 351 -6.85 28.70 16.63
CA PRO A 351 -7.32 29.74 17.53
C PRO A 351 -7.15 29.47 19.04
N ASP A 352 -7.09 28.18 19.41
CA ASP A 352 -6.85 27.75 20.80
C ASP A 352 -5.36 27.47 21.10
N SER A 353 -4.45 27.93 20.24
CA SER A 353 -3.00 27.73 20.29
C SER A 353 -2.52 26.27 20.13
N THR A 354 -3.39 25.35 19.70
CA THR A 354 -2.96 24.00 19.29
C THR A 354 -2.30 24.08 17.93
N TRP A 355 -1.14 23.47 17.77
CA TRP A 355 -0.49 23.36 16.46
C TRP A 355 -1.19 22.30 15.59
N VAL A 356 -1.63 22.71 14.42
CA VAL A 356 -2.36 21.88 13.48
C VAL A 356 -1.64 21.84 12.13
N LEU A 357 -1.77 20.76 11.39
CA LEU A 357 -1.22 20.67 10.05
C LEU A 357 -1.97 21.64 9.13
N ALA A 358 -1.27 22.51 8.45
CA ALA A 358 -1.83 23.45 7.47
C ALA A 358 -1.61 22.98 6.05
N GLU A 359 -0.39 22.50 5.72
CA GLU A 359 -0.05 22.04 4.39
C GLU A 359 0.83 20.78 4.43
N GLU A 360 0.63 19.90 3.45
CA GLU A 360 1.48 18.75 3.21
C GLU A 360 1.77 18.59 1.72
N ASN A 361 3.04 18.50 1.36
CA ASN A 361 3.50 18.16 0.03
C ASN A 361 4.24 16.83 0.06
N THR A 362 3.82 15.89 -0.79
CA THR A 362 4.51 14.61 -0.97
C THR A 362 4.92 14.44 -2.42
N TYR A 363 6.20 14.27 -2.66
CA TYR A 363 6.79 14.10 -3.98
C TYR A 363 7.44 12.73 -4.08
N ILE A 364 7.14 11.99 -5.15
CA ILE A 364 7.69 10.66 -5.36
C ILE A 364 8.06 10.45 -6.82
N ASN A 365 9.25 9.92 -7.07
CA ASN A 365 9.63 9.40 -8.38
C ASN A 365 9.70 7.88 -8.35
N PHE A 366 8.93 7.26 -9.24
CA PHE A 366 8.92 5.82 -9.44
C PHE A 366 9.67 5.45 -10.72
N TYR A 367 10.40 4.33 -10.70
CA TYR A 367 11.04 3.76 -11.88
C TYR A 367 10.82 2.25 -11.95
N ALA A 368 10.35 1.73 -13.07
CA ALA A 368 10.21 0.28 -13.27
C ALA A 368 11.57 -0.37 -13.57
N ILE A 369 12.33 0.21 -14.49
CA ILE A 369 13.65 -0.26 -14.93
C ILE A 369 14.58 0.95 -14.95
N LYS A 370 15.82 0.78 -14.49
CA LYS A 370 16.83 1.85 -14.50
C LYS A 370 17.11 2.28 -15.94
N GLY A 371 16.94 3.57 -16.22
CA GLY A 371 17.08 4.16 -17.57
C GLY A 371 15.80 4.12 -18.42
N ALA A 372 14.68 3.57 -17.90
CA ALA A 372 13.35 3.74 -18.49
C ALA A 372 12.69 5.04 -18.00
N GLN A 373 11.61 5.42 -18.68
CA GLN A 373 10.79 6.56 -18.30
C GLN A 373 10.33 6.43 -16.84
N GLN A 374 10.49 7.49 -16.05
CA GLN A 374 10.09 7.55 -14.64
C GLN A 374 8.66 8.09 -14.53
N LEU A 375 7.96 7.66 -13.48
CA LEU A 375 6.65 8.21 -13.11
C LEU A 375 6.84 9.12 -11.90
N TYR A 376 6.45 10.36 -12.05
CA TYR A 376 6.42 11.36 -10.99
C TYR A 376 5.02 11.48 -10.41
N ALA A 377 4.93 11.53 -9.08
CA ALA A 377 3.70 11.82 -8.36
C ALA A 377 3.92 13.00 -7.42
N HIS A 378 3.01 13.95 -7.43
CA HIS A 378 2.95 15.06 -6.47
C HIS A 378 1.58 15.06 -5.83
N ASN A 379 1.52 14.87 -4.51
CA ASN A 379 0.32 14.98 -3.71
C ASN A 379 0.43 16.23 -2.83
N TYR A 380 -0.41 17.23 -3.11
CA TYR A 380 -0.58 18.43 -2.31
C TYR A 380 -1.85 18.32 -1.49
N ARG A 381 -1.75 18.61 -0.19
CA ARG A 381 -2.88 18.63 0.73
C ARG A 381 -2.87 19.93 1.52
N HIS A 382 -4.01 20.58 1.58
CA HIS A 382 -4.23 21.78 2.41
C HIS A 382 -5.34 21.50 3.41
N PHE A 383 -5.13 21.90 4.64
CA PHE A 383 -6.00 21.67 5.79
C PHE A 383 -6.52 23.00 6.32
N ASP A 384 -7.85 23.15 6.33
CA ASP A 384 -8.48 24.41 6.74
C ASP A 384 -9.75 24.14 7.56
N LYS A 385 -10.32 25.21 8.16
CA LYS A 385 -11.59 25.17 8.87
C LYS A 385 -11.63 24.15 9.99
N TYR A 386 -10.58 24.12 10.80
CA TYR A 386 -10.55 23.29 12.01
C TYR A 386 -11.67 23.68 12.97
N ASP A 387 -12.47 22.71 13.37
CA ASP A 387 -13.55 22.82 14.37
C ASP A 387 -13.37 21.72 15.42
N PHE A 388 -13.16 22.11 16.68
CA PHE A 388 -12.92 21.19 17.79
C PHE A 388 -14.21 20.75 18.52
N ALA A 389 -15.36 21.23 18.08
CA ALA A 389 -16.66 20.86 18.62
C ALA A 389 -17.75 20.81 17.53
N PRO A 390 -17.55 19.99 16.45
CA PRO A 390 -18.47 19.98 15.32
C PRO A 390 -19.87 19.52 15.74
N ALA A 391 -20.88 20.34 15.45
CA ALA A 391 -22.26 20.09 15.86
C ALA A 391 -22.89 18.84 15.24
N ASP A 392 -22.37 18.40 14.10
CA ASP A 392 -22.85 17.23 13.33
C ASP A 392 -22.06 15.93 13.63
N ALA A 393 -21.10 15.97 14.57
CA ALA A 393 -20.21 14.85 14.88
C ALA A 393 -20.96 13.55 15.17
N ASP A 394 -21.98 13.57 16.02
CA ASP A 394 -22.72 12.37 16.40
C ASP A 394 -23.42 11.71 15.22
N SER A 395 -24.00 12.49 14.31
CA SER A 395 -24.66 11.98 13.11
C SER A 395 -23.63 11.35 12.16
N VAL A 396 -22.44 11.95 12.02
CA VAL A 396 -21.37 11.44 11.16
C VAL A 396 -20.75 10.17 11.73
N PHE A 397 -20.50 10.11 13.04
CA PHE A 397 -19.97 8.90 13.67
C PHE A 397 -20.98 7.76 13.73
N GLY A 398 -22.27 8.02 13.59
CA GLY A 398 -23.31 7.01 13.41
C GLY A 398 -23.30 6.33 12.05
N LEU A 399 -22.64 6.89 11.03
CA LEU A 399 -22.55 6.29 9.71
C LEU A 399 -21.71 5.01 9.73
N LEU A 400 -22.12 4.01 8.95
CA LEU A 400 -21.33 2.79 8.74
C LEU A 400 -20.17 3.06 7.77
N GLY A 401 -19.00 2.46 8.03
CA GLY A 401 -17.80 2.68 7.21
C GLY A 401 -17.02 3.94 7.60
N SER A 402 -15.79 4.09 7.08
CA SER A 402 -14.89 5.21 7.38
C SER A 402 -14.91 6.31 6.32
N THR A 403 -15.30 5.99 5.09
CA THR A 403 -15.28 6.93 3.95
C THR A 403 -16.62 6.96 3.27
N HIS A 404 -17.13 8.17 3.04
CA HIS A 404 -18.39 8.43 2.37
C HIS A 404 -18.19 9.47 1.26
N ILE A 405 -18.56 9.12 0.04
CA ILE A 405 -18.56 10.04 -1.10
C ILE A 405 -19.99 10.50 -1.31
N LEU A 406 -20.24 11.79 -1.21
CA LEU A 406 -21.57 12.34 -1.46
C LEU A 406 -21.96 12.15 -2.92
N PRO A 407 -23.23 11.81 -3.25
CA PRO A 407 -23.65 11.56 -4.63
C PRO A 407 -23.34 12.73 -5.59
N GLN A 408 -23.37 13.97 -5.10
CA GLN A 408 -23.05 15.17 -5.87
C GLN A 408 -21.54 15.45 -6.02
N ALA A 409 -20.67 14.75 -5.28
CA ALA A 409 -19.23 15.03 -5.28
C ALA A 409 -18.59 14.94 -6.67
N PRO A 410 -18.84 13.90 -7.50
CA PRO A 410 -18.29 13.83 -8.86
C PRO A 410 -19.01 14.76 -9.87
N LEU A 411 -20.13 15.37 -9.47
CA LEU A 411 -20.96 16.21 -10.36
C LEU A 411 -20.80 17.72 -10.09
N ARG A 412 -19.79 18.10 -9.30
CA ARG A 412 -19.56 19.50 -8.96
C ARG A 412 -19.18 20.33 -10.18
N PRO A 413 -19.84 21.50 -10.40
CA PRO A 413 -19.52 22.38 -11.51
C PRO A 413 -18.15 23.06 -11.34
N ASP A 414 -17.59 23.60 -12.44
CA ASP A 414 -16.29 24.29 -12.42
C ASP A 414 -16.26 25.48 -11.43
N THR A 415 -17.38 26.18 -11.27
CA THR A 415 -17.50 27.27 -10.28
C THR A 415 -17.25 26.81 -8.86
N PHE A 416 -17.62 25.58 -8.51
CA PHE A 416 -17.32 25.01 -7.21
C PHE A 416 -15.81 24.87 -7.02
N TRP A 417 -15.09 24.39 -8.04
CA TRP A 417 -13.65 24.20 -7.99
C TRP A 417 -12.90 25.53 -7.94
N VAL A 418 -13.29 26.52 -8.73
CA VAL A 418 -12.69 27.86 -8.69
C VAL A 418 -12.76 28.47 -7.29
N ASN A 419 -13.87 28.27 -6.57
CA ASN A 419 -14.08 28.87 -5.24
C ASN A 419 -13.46 28.07 -4.08
N ASN A 420 -13.09 26.81 -4.31
CA ASN A 420 -12.61 25.92 -3.23
C ASN A 420 -11.21 25.36 -3.47
N ARG A 421 -10.54 25.71 -4.56
CA ARG A 421 -9.13 25.37 -4.78
C ARG A 421 -8.24 26.25 -3.92
N HIS A 422 -7.30 25.64 -3.26
CA HIS A 422 -6.23 26.34 -2.53
C HIS A 422 -4.96 26.52 -3.38
N THR A 423 -4.80 25.72 -4.44
CA THR A 423 -3.75 25.92 -5.45
C THR A 423 -4.33 25.84 -6.86
N PRO A 424 -4.02 26.77 -7.75
CA PRO A 424 -4.51 26.72 -9.12
C PRO A 424 -3.96 25.49 -9.86
N LEU A 425 -4.69 25.04 -10.87
CA LEU A 425 -4.12 24.10 -11.84
C LEU A 425 -3.04 24.83 -12.65
N ARG A 426 -1.97 24.13 -12.97
CA ARG A 426 -0.99 24.63 -13.93
C ARG A 426 -1.59 24.62 -15.33
N GLU A 427 -1.06 25.44 -16.21
CA GLU A 427 -1.56 25.56 -17.59
C GLU A 427 -1.63 24.19 -18.30
N LYS A 428 -0.62 23.34 -18.08
CA LYS A 428 -0.55 22.01 -18.71
C LYS A 428 -1.41 20.97 -18.01
N GLU A 429 -1.70 21.15 -16.71
CA GLU A 429 -2.68 20.34 -15.97
C GLU A 429 -4.10 20.65 -16.46
N ASP A 430 -4.41 21.91 -16.71
CA ASP A 430 -5.72 22.34 -17.22
C ASP A 430 -5.95 21.89 -18.68
N ALA A 431 -4.87 21.84 -19.49
CA ALA A 431 -4.91 21.36 -20.88
C ALA A 431 -4.95 19.83 -21.04
N LEU A 432 -4.99 19.06 -19.94
CA LEU A 432 -4.90 17.59 -19.96
C LEU A 432 -6.03 16.92 -20.75
N LYS A 433 -7.24 17.47 -20.68
CA LYS A 433 -8.39 16.98 -21.46
C LYS A 433 -8.11 17.06 -22.96
N GLN A 434 -7.57 18.19 -23.42
CA GLN A 434 -7.23 18.38 -24.83
C GLN A 434 -6.12 17.42 -25.28
N LEU A 435 -5.08 17.24 -24.45
CA LEU A 435 -4.03 16.24 -24.70
C LEU A 435 -4.60 14.84 -24.92
N LEU A 436 -5.54 14.42 -24.07
CA LEU A 436 -6.17 13.10 -24.19
C LEU A 436 -7.00 12.96 -25.45
N GLU A 437 -7.78 13.96 -25.81
CA GLU A 437 -8.56 13.98 -27.06
C GLU A 437 -7.64 13.80 -28.28
N GLU A 438 -6.50 14.49 -28.32
CA GLU A 438 -5.51 14.35 -29.39
C GLU A 438 -4.83 12.96 -29.38
N LEU A 439 -4.50 12.40 -28.19
CA LEU A 439 -3.92 11.06 -28.06
C LEU A 439 -4.89 9.97 -28.53
N TYR A 440 -6.17 10.05 -28.15
CA TYR A 440 -7.19 9.08 -28.55
C TYR A 440 -7.56 9.18 -30.04
N ALA A 441 -7.27 10.29 -30.70
CA ALA A 441 -7.38 10.39 -32.15
C ALA A 441 -6.35 9.51 -32.90
N ILE A 442 -5.30 9.01 -32.19
CA ILE A 442 -4.25 8.19 -32.79
C ILE A 442 -4.57 6.70 -32.61
N PRO A 443 -4.81 5.91 -33.70
CA PRO A 443 -5.19 4.50 -33.59
C PRO A 443 -4.17 3.62 -32.84
N VAL A 444 -2.86 3.88 -32.98
CA VAL A 444 -1.80 3.14 -32.30
C VAL A 444 -1.88 3.33 -30.78
N PHE A 445 -2.21 4.51 -30.31
CA PHE A 445 -2.40 4.78 -28.89
C PHE A 445 -3.56 3.97 -28.33
N ASN A 446 -4.69 3.92 -29.04
CA ASN A 446 -5.85 3.12 -28.64
C ASN A 446 -5.51 1.63 -28.53
N VAL A 447 -4.73 1.09 -29.46
CA VAL A 447 -4.27 -0.32 -29.40
C VAL A 447 -3.38 -0.55 -28.19
N LEU A 448 -2.46 0.37 -27.89
CA LEU A 448 -1.57 0.27 -26.74
C LEU A 448 -2.36 0.28 -25.41
N VAL A 449 -3.26 1.24 -25.24
CA VAL A 449 -4.11 1.34 -24.05
C VAL A 449 -4.93 0.08 -23.84
N LYS A 450 -5.58 -0.44 -24.88
CA LYS A 450 -6.35 -1.68 -24.81
C LYS A 450 -5.49 -2.90 -24.48
N THR A 451 -4.28 -2.98 -25.03
CA THR A 451 -3.36 -4.07 -24.71
C THR A 451 -2.99 -4.06 -23.23
N ILE A 452 -2.66 -2.87 -22.68
CA ILE A 452 -2.38 -2.71 -21.26
C ILE A 452 -3.60 -3.08 -20.42
N GLU A 453 -4.78 -2.62 -20.81
CA GLU A 453 -6.03 -2.94 -20.12
C GLU A 453 -6.30 -4.44 -20.06
N VAL A 454 -6.14 -5.16 -21.18
CA VAL A 454 -6.29 -6.62 -21.22
C VAL A 454 -5.25 -7.34 -20.38
N LEU A 455 -4.00 -6.86 -20.38
CA LEU A 455 -2.93 -7.44 -19.55
C LEU A 455 -3.20 -7.25 -18.04
N VAL A 456 -3.77 -6.10 -17.65
CA VAL A 456 -4.08 -5.79 -16.24
C VAL A 456 -5.36 -6.47 -15.79
N SER A 457 -6.44 -6.38 -16.58
CA SER A 457 -7.75 -6.93 -16.21
C SER A 457 -7.87 -8.43 -16.44
N GLY A 458 -7.12 -8.96 -17.40
CA GLY A 458 -7.25 -10.35 -17.88
C GLY A 458 -8.48 -10.58 -18.78
N TYR A 459 -9.24 -9.53 -19.13
CA TYR A 459 -10.48 -9.65 -19.91
C TYR A 459 -10.42 -8.82 -21.19
N ILE A 460 -11.06 -9.32 -22.24
CA ILE A 460 -11.20 -8.65 -23.54
C ILE A 460 -12.63 -8.15 -23.69
N PRO A 461 -12.87 -6.84 -23.70
CA PRO A 461 -14.20 -6.28 -23.91
C PRO A 461 -14.68 -6.52 -25.36
N THR A 462 -15.98 -6.72 -25.56
CA THR A 462 -16.58 -6.97 -26.89
C THR A 462 -16.75 -5.70 -27.69
N LYS A 463 -16.71 -4.53 -27.06
CA LYS A 463 -16.73 -3.24 -27.74
C LYS A 463 -15.44 -2.46 -27.54
N PRO A 464 -15.08 -1.57 -28.51
CA PRO A 464 -13.89 -0.75 -28.40
C PRO A 464 -13.87 0.16 -27.17
N ASP A 465 -15.02 0.74 -26.82
CA ASP A 465 -15.22 1.45 -25.57
C ASP A 465 -15.72 0.46 -24.53
N LYS A 466 -14.94 0.26 -23.47
CA LYS A 466 -15.30 -0.60 -22.35
C LYS A 466 -16.60 -0.16 -21.67
N LYS A 467 -16.84 1.17 -21.60
CA LYS A 467 -18.07 1.73 -21.03
C LYS A 467 -19.33 1.29 -21.77
N GLU A 468 -19.19 0.77 -22.98
CA GLU A 468 -20.28 0.24 -23.78
C GLU A 468 -20.26 -1.29 -23.92
N SER A 469 -19.21 -1.97 -23.44
CA SER A 469 -19.09 -3.43 -23.58
C SER A 469 -20.15 -4.15 -22.76
N PRO A 470 -21.09 -4.89 -23.38
CA PRO A 470 -22.10 -5.66 -22.65
C PRO A 470 -21.57 -6.98 -22.12
N PHE A 471 -20.47 -7.47 -22.67
CA PHE A 471 -19.85 -8.75 -22.35
C PHE A 471 -18.33 -8.71 -22.52
N ASP A 472 -17.59 -9.31 -21.59
CA ASP A 472 -16.14 -9.41 -21.61
C ASP A 472 -15.71 -10.87 -21.64
N PHE A 473 -14.80 -11.22 -22.56
CA PHE A 473 -14.19 -12.54 -22.65
C PHE A 473 -13.02 -12.66 -21.67
N GLY A 474 -12.94 -13.78 -20.95
CA GLY A 474 -11.84 -14.06 -20.04
C GLY A 474 -12.24 -14.94 -18.83
N PRO A 475 -11.37 -15.03 -17.82
CA PRO A 475 -10.01 -14.47 -17.76
C PRO A 475 -9.03 -15.24 -18.66
N MET A 476 -8.19 -14.52 -19.38
CA MET A 476 -7.32 -15.06 -20.43
C MET A 476 -6.25 -16.04 -19.93
N ASN A 477 -5.76 -15.82 -18.69
CA ASN A 477 -4.76 -16.70 -18.06
C ASN A 477 -5.28 -18.09 -17.70
N THR A 478 -6.58 -18.38 -17.92
CA THR A 478 -7.22 -19.68 -17.68
C THR A 478 -7.62 -20.40 -18.97
N THR A 479 -7.29 -19.82 -20.12
CA THR A 479 -7.67 -20.39 -21.43
C THR A 479 -7.01 -21.74 -21.68
N PHE A 480 -5.77 -21.91 -21.24
CA PHE A 480 -5.01 -23.13 -21.41
C PHE A 480 -4.51 -23.64 -20.07
N SER A 481 -4.79 -24.92 -19.81
CA SER A 481 -4.30 -25.62 -18.61
C SER A 481 -4.06 -27.08 -18.91
N SER A 482 -3.50 -27.84 -17.98
CA SER A 482 -3.32 -29.27 -18.11
C SER A 482 -3.35 -29.99 -16.76
N ASN A 483 -3.86 -31.21 -16.74
CA ASN A 483 -3.78 -32.15 -15.62
C ASN A 483 -3.72 -33.58 -16.12
N ARG A 484 -3.47 -34.53 -15.22
CA ARG A 484 -3.28 -35.94 -15.61
C ARG A 484 -4.54 -36.66 -16.08
N LEU A 485 -5.72 -36.17 -15.78
CA LEU A 485 -6.99 -36.77 -16.18
C LEU A 485 -7.47 -36.23 -17.53
N GLU A 486 -7.37 -34.91 -17.72
CA GLU A 486 -7.87 -34.21 -18.89
C GLU A 486 -6.84 -34.08 -20.02
N GLY A 487 -5.54 -34.28 -19.70
CA GLY A 487 -4.46 -33.93 -20.60
C GLY A 487 -4.39 -32.43 -20.82
N PHE A 488 -4.32 -32.01 -22.08
CA PHE A 488 -4.42 -30.59 -22.43
C PHE A 488 -5.89 -30.15 -22.37
N ARG A 489 -6.14 -29.03 -21.71
CA ARG A 489 -7.48 -28.48 -21.52
C ARG A 489 -7.57 -27.08 -22.13
N VAL A 490 -8.60 -26.84 -22.91
CA VAL A 490 -8.95 -25.53 -23.47
C VAL A 490 -10.22 -25.05 -22.78
N ARG A 491 -10.22 -23.79 -22.33
CA ARG A 491 -11.35 -23.16 -21.68
C ARG A 491 -11.66 -21.81 -22.34
N LEU A 492 -12.93 -21.56 -22.60
CA LEU A 492 -13.45 -20.27 -23.04
C LEU A 492 -14.48 -19.79 -22.05
N GLY A 493 -14.30 -18.59 -21.53
CA GLY A 493 -15.18 -18.02 -20.53
C GLY A 493 -15.39 -16.52 -20.73
N GLY A 494 -16.27 -15.96 -19.90
CA GLY A 494 -16.55 -14.53 -19.91
C GLY A 494 -17.63 -14.16 -18.90
N MET A 495 -17.97 -12.87 -18.92
CA MET A 495 -18.98 -12.31 -18.04
C MET A 495 -19.71 -11.15 -18.71
N THR A 496 -21.00 -11.01 -18.42
CA THR A 496 -21.75 -9.80 -18.76
C THR A 496 -21.36 -8.66 -17.83
N THR A 497 -21.54 -7.43 -18.29
CA THR A 497 -21.28 -6.21 -17.53
C THR A 497 -22.57 -5.48 -17.18
N ALA A 498 -22.49 -4.45 -16.35
CA ALA A 498 -23.59 -3.57 -16.02
C ALA A 498 -24.11 -2.78 -17.24
N ASN A 499 -23.32 -2.70 -18.33
CA ASN A 499 -23.76 -2.12 -19.59
C ASN A 499 -24.84 -2.94 -20.29
N LEU A 500 -24.90 -4.25 -20.04
CA LEU A 500 -26.02 -5.08 -20.48
C LEU A 500 -27.24 -4.86 -19.56
N HIS A 501 -27.01 -4.95 -18.25
CA HIS A 501 -28.04 -4.68 -17.24
C HIS A 501 -27.40 -4.41 -15.87
N PRO A 502 -27.78 -3.33 -15.16
CA PRO A 502 -27.10 -2.91 -13.93
C PRO A 502 -27.30 -3.84 -12.73
N ARG A 503 -28.22 -4.80 -12.80
CA ARG A 503 -28.57 -5.73 -11.70
C ARG A 503 -28.53 -7.20 -12.07
N TRP A 504 -28.54 -7.56 -13.36
CA TRP A 504 -28.52 -8.95 -13.81
C TRP A 504 -27.22 -9.25 -14.51
N PHE A 505 -26.54 -10.28 -14.02
CA PHE A 505 -25.24 -10.70 -14.53
C PHE A 505 -25.26 -12.19 -14.84
N ALA A 506 -24.55 -12.56 -15.87
CA ALA A 506 -24.21 -13.93 -16.22
C ALA A 506 -22.70 -14.06 -16.41
N SER A 507 -22.10 -15.04 -15.77
CA SER A 507 -20.68 -15.34 -15.91
C SER A 507 -20.48 -16.85 -15.99
N GLY A 508 -19.38 -17.28 -16.60
CA GLY A 508 -19.10 -18.69 -16.68
C GLY A 508 -18.10 -19.07 -17.75
N TYR A 509 -17.96 -20.37 -17.98
CA TYR A 509 -17.08 -20.91 -19.01
C TYR A 509 -17.56 -22.28 -19.51
N VAL A 510 -16.99 -22.65 -20.67
CA VAL A 510 -17.02 -24.00 -21.21
C VAL A 510 -15.58 -24.46 -21.38
N ALA A 511 -15.26 -25.70 -21.00
CA ALA A 511 -13.93 -26.27 -21.11
C ALA A 511 -13.97 -27.69 -21.64
N TYR A 512 -12.94 -28.10 -22.39
CA TYR A 512 -12.81 -29.43 -22.98
C TYR A 512 -11.42 -30.00 -22.70
N GLY A 513 -11.38 -31.20 -22.12
CA GLY A 513 -10.16 -31.99 -21.91
C GLY A 513 -9.92 -32.93 -23.10
N MET A 514 -8.69 -32.95 -23.59
CA MET A 514 -8.36 -33.73 -24.78
C MET A 514 -8.29 -35.22 -24.49
N ASP A 515 -7.85 -35.62 -23.27
CA ASP A 515 -7.68 -37.05 -22.93
C ASP A 515 -8.99 -37.68 -22.44
N ASP A 516 -9.72 -37.00 -21.53
CA ASP A 516 -10.98 -37.51 -21.00
C ASP A 516 -12.18 -37.28 -21.91
N ARG A 517 -12.02 -36.42 -22.93
CA ARG A 517 -13.03 -36.08 -23.96
C ARG A 517 -14.37 -35.65 -23.38
N ARG A 518 -14.39 -35.06 -22.19
CA ARG A 518 -15.59 -34.54 -21.52
C ARG A 518 -15.68 -33.04 -21.64
N LEU A 519 -16.90 -32.54 -21.84
CA LEU A 519 -17.22 -31.14 -21.78
C LEU A 519 -17.49 -30.76 -20.33
N LYS A 520 -16.83 -29.74 -19.84
CA LYS A 520 -17.03 -29.13 -18.51
C LYS A 520 -17.60 -27.75 -18.71
N TYR A 521 -18.31 -27.28 -17.70
CA TYR A 521 -18.91 -25.95 -17.74
C TYR A 521 -19.11 -25.37 -16.33
N ASN A 522 -19.17 -24.05 -16.25
CA ASN A 522 -19.67 -23.30 -15.11
C ASN A 522 -20.57 -22.21 -15.65
N LEU A 523 -21.74 -22.05 -15.06
CA LEU A 523 -22.67 -20.96 -15.31
C LEU A 523 -23.07 -20.36 -13.97
N ARG A 524 -22.90 -19.07 -13.83
CA ARG A 524 -23.38 -18.27 -12.70
C ARG A 524 -24.35 -17.23 -13.23
N LEU A 525 -25.56 -17.20 -12.68
CA LEU A 525 -26.56 -16.16 -12.92
C LEU A 525 -26.75 -15.39 -11.61
N THR A 526 -26.49 -14.10 -11.63
CA THR A 526 -26.56 -13.25 -10.43
C THR A 526 -27.56 -12.15 -10.60
N HIS A 527 -28.45 -12.00 -9.60
CA HIS A 527 -29.25 -10.80 -9.39
C HIS A 527 -28.60 -9.97 -8.26
N SER A 528 -28.19 -8.75 -8.56
CA SER A 528 -27.72 -7.80 -7.57
C SER A 528 -28.86 -6.89 -7.12
N PHE A 529 -29.08 -6.79 -5.81
CA PHE A 529 -30.08 -5.88 -5.24
C PHE A 529 -29.63 -4.42 -5.29
N ASN A 530 -28.33 -4.18 -5.54
CA ASN A 530 -27.74 -2.87 -5.76
C ASN A 530 -27.45 -2.66 -7.26
N ASN A 531 -27.61 -1.45 -7.76
CA ASN A 531 -27.09 -1.12 -9.09
C ASN A 531 -25.58 -1.18 -9.07
N LYS A 532 -25.01 -1.82 -10.08
CA LYS A 532 -23.57 -1.91 -10.30
C LYS A 532 -23.16 -0.99 -11.44
N THR A 533 -21.90 -0.57 -11.45
CA THR A 533 -21.34 0.30 -12.49
C THR A 533 -20.71 -0.52 -13.60
N TYR A 534 -20.11 -1.68 -13.28
CA TYR A 534 -19.46 -2.53 -14.27
C TYR A 534 -19.64 -4.02 -14.03
N HIS A 535 -19.36 -4.56 -12.82
CA HIS A 535 -19.43 -6.00 -12.56
C HIS A 535 -20.15 -6.36 -11.24
N GLU A 536 -20.61 -7.63 -11.14
CA GLU A 536 -21.41 -8.12 -10.02
C GLU A 536 -20.74 -8.06 -8.64
N LEU A 537 -19.40 -8.11 -8.57
CA LEU A 537 -18.64 -8.18 -7.32
C LEU A 537 -18.18 -6.82 -6.80
N GLU A 538 -18.62 -5.72 -7.42
CA GLU A 538 -18.37 -4.37 -6.87
C GLU A 538 -18.92 -4.25 -5.45
N SER A 539 -18.14 -3.63 -4.57
CA SER A 539 -18.53 -3.32 -3.19
C SER A 539 -19.66 -2.24 -3.18
N THR A 540 -20.68 -2.33 -2.37
CA THR A 540 -21.00 -3.40 -1.43
C THR A 540 -21.76 -4.52 -2.12
N VAL A 541 -21.36 -5.77 -1.91
CA VAL A 541 -22.06 -6.92 -2.49
C VAL A 541 -23.42 -7.09 -1.80
N ASN A 542 -24.47 -7.32 -2.60
CA ASN A 542 -25.81 -7.71 -2.13
C ASN A 542 -26.46 -8.52 -3.25
N ASN A 543 -26.07 -9.79 -3.37
CA ASN A 543 -26.29 -10.61 -4.55
C ASN A 543 -26.98 -11.94 -4.22
N LEU A 544 -27.93 -12.34 -5.06
CA LEU A 544 -28.47 -13.69 -5.13
C LEU A 544 -27.94 -14.34 -6.40
N SER A 545 -27.22 -15.45 -6.28
CA SER A 545 -26.58 -16.13 -7.39
C SER A 545 -27.04 -17.58 -7.49
N PHE A 546 -27.42 -18.01 -8.70
CA PHE A 546 -27.58 -19.42 -9.05
C PHE A 546 -26.33 -19.89 -9.79
N ILE A 547 -25.74 -21.01 -9.36
CA ILE A 547 -24.51 -21.56 -9.90
C ILE A 547 -24.77 -23.00 -10.32
N GLN A 548 -24.47 -23.30 -11.56
CA GLN A 548 -24.51 -24.64 -12.11
C GLN A 548 -23.11 -24.98 -12.68
N GLU A 549 -22.50 -26.07 -12.19
CA GLU A 549 -21.14 -26.41 -12.56
C GLU A 549 -21.01 -27.92 -12.78
N TYR A 550 -20.19 -28.31 -13.75
CA TYR A 550 -19.63 -29.64 -13.92
C TYR A 550 -18.15 -29.52 -14.25
N ASP A 551 -17.29 -29.97 -13.35
CA ASP A 551 -15.84 -29.82 -13.56
C ASP A 551 -15.05 -30.89 -12.78
N VAL A 552 -13.71 -30.91 -13.00
CA VAL A 552 -12.76 -31.82 -12.37
C VAL A 552 -12.07 -31.15 -11.21
N TYR A 553 -11.96 -31.83 -10.07
CA TYR A 553 -11.28 -31.37 -8.89
C TYR A 553 -10.29 -32.40 -8.33
N THR A 554 -9.29 -31.96 -7.62
CA THR A 554 -8.39 -32.78 -6.82
C THR A 554 -8.78 -32.64 -5.36
N PRO A 555 -9.25 -33.69 -4.69
CA PRO A 555 -9.55 -33.60 -3.25
C PRO A 555 -8.32 -33.17 -2.45
N GLY A 556 -8.51 -32.25 -1.47
CA GLY A 556 -7.41 -31.68 -0.69
C GLY A 556 -6.52 -30.69 -1.47
N GLN A 557 -7.01 -30.13 -2.57
CA GLN A 557 -6.34 -29.06 -3.32
C GLN A 557 -7.33 -27.94 -3.63
N ASP A 558 -7.35 -26.92 -2.77
CA ASP A 558 -8.18 -25.73 -2.94
C ASP A 558 -7.33 -24.52 -3.35
N PHE A 559 -7.70 -23.91 -4.46
CA PHE A 559 -7.05 -22.69 -4.96
C PHE A 559 -7.83 -21.46 -4.51
N LEU A 560 -7.48 -20.90 -3.36
CA LEU A 560 -8.23 -19.82 -2.71
C LEU A 560 -8.04 -18.45 -3.38
N PHE A 561 -6.88 -18.24 -4.04
CA PHE A 561 -6.47 -16.91 -4.54
C PHE A 561 -6.28 -16.88 -6.07
N THR A 562 -6.51 -17.99 -6.74
CA THR A 562 -6.37 -18.11 -8.19
C THR A 562 -7.26 -19.23 -8.73
N SER A 563 -7.51 -19.25 -10.01
CA SER A 563 -8.23 -20.37 -10.65
C SER A 563 -7.33 -21.61 -10.71
N LYS A 564 -7.90 -22.81 -10.53
CA LYS A 564 -7.22 -24.09 -10.77
C LYS A 564 -6.69 -24.21 -12.20
N ASP A 565 -7.32 -23.52 -13.15
CA ASP A 565 -6.97 -23.51 -14.57
C ASP A 565 -5.91 -22.45 -14.92
N ASN A 566 -5.36 -21.74 -13.93
CA ASN A 566 -4.32 -20.75 -14.17
C ASN A 566 -3.08 -21.44 -14.78
N MET A 567 -2.67 -21.01 -15.97
CA MET A 567 -1.54 -21.58 -16.72
C MET A 567 -0.23 -21.64 -15.93
N PHE A 568 -0.02 -20.72 -14.98
CA PHE A 568 1.17 -20.70 -14.12
C PHE A 568 1.17 -21.82 -13.07
N LEU A 569 0.04 -22.49 -12.82
CA LEU A 569 -0.08 -23.64 -11.93
C LEU A 569 0.16 -24.97 -12.65
N ALA A 570 0.35 -24.97 -13.97
CA ALA A 570 0.60 -26.17 -14.75
C ALA A 570 1.92 -26.87 -14.36
N TRP A 571 2.91 -26.10 -13.86
CA TRP A 571 4.17 -26.66 -13.40
C TRP A 571 4.02 -27.26 -12.01
N LYS A 572 4.01 -28.61 -11.96
CA LYS A 572 3.86 -29.40 -10.74
C LYS A 572 5.21 -29.91 -10.24
N VAL A 573 5.32 -30.05 -8.93
CA VAL A 573 6.44 -30.70 -8.23
C VAL A 573 5.88 -31.81 -7.37
N GLY A 574 6.62 -32.93 -7.30
CA GLY A 574 6.21 -34.10 -6.52
C GLY A 574 5.54 -35.18 -7.37
N GLU A 575 4.85 -36.09 -6.68
CA GLU A 575 4.15 -37.19 -7.34
C GLU A 575 3.00 -36.71 -8.23
N PRO A 576 2.79 -37.33 -9.41
CA PRO A 576 1.69 -36.99 -10.27
C PRO A 576 0.34 -37.18 -9.59
N ILE A 577 -0.51 -36.16 -9.64
CA ILE A 577 -1.87 -36.24 -9.10
C ILE A 577 -2.72 -37.05 -10.08
N THR A 578 -3.11 -38.26 -9.69
CA THR A 578 -3.96 -39.14 -10.47
C THR A 578 -5.33 -39.42 -9.83
N LYS A 579 -5.47 -39.08 -8.54
CA LYS A 579 -6.72 -39.20 -7.77
C LYS A 579 -7.51 -37.91 -7.90
N MET A 580 -8.56 -37.94 -8.67
CA MET A 580 -9.41 -36.80 -9.00
C MET A 580 -10.89 -37.15 -8.88
N GLU A 581 -11.74 -36.17 -8.91
CA GLU A 581 -13.20 -36.34 -8.94
C GLU A 581 -13.85 -35.39 -9.95
N TYR A 582 -14.89 -35.88 -10.63
CA TYR A 582 -15.82 -35.04 -11.35
C TYR A 582 -16.86 -34.52 -10.34
N THR A 583 -17.05 -33.26 -10.31
CA THR A 583 -18.03 -32.61 -9.42
C THR A 583 -19.13 -31.95 -10.25
N ARG A 584 -20.39 -32.30 -9.95
CA ARG A 584 -21.54 -31.55 -10.43
C ARG A 584 -22.15 -30.79 -9.27
N LEU A 585 -22.26 -29.49 -9.42
CA LEU A 585 -22.74 -28.58 -8.40
C LEU A 585 -23.95 -27.79 -8.92
N SER A 586 -25.04 -27.78 -8.13
CA SER A 586 -26.15 -26.85 -8.27
C SER A 586 -26.27 -26.08 -6.96
N MET A 587 -26.11 -24.75 -6.98
CA MET A 587 -26.09 -23.95 -5.76
C MET A 587 -26.92 -22.67 -5.95
N LEU A 588 -27.72 -22.34 -4.95
CA LEU A 588 -28.32 -21.02 -4.78
C LEU A 588 -27.63 -20.36 -3.60
N GLN A 589 -27.01 -19.19 -3.83
CA GLN A 589 -26.20 -18.46 -2.85
C GLN A 589 -26.70 -17.05 -2.72
N TYR A 590 -26.86 -16.59 -1.47
CA TYR A 590 -27.07 -15.18 -1.15
C TYR A 590 -25.85 -14.65 -0.40
N GLU A 591 -25.36 -13.49 -0.82
CA GLU A 591 -24.22 -12.81 -0.19
C GLU A 591 -24.55 -11.33 0.03
N LYS A 592 -24.37 -10.87 1.27
CA LYS A 592 -24.55 -9.48 1.65
C LYS A 592 -23.35 -8.96 2.44
N GLU A 593 -22.86 -7.84 1.99
CA GLU A 593 -21.78 -7.09 2.63
C GLU A 593 -22.31 -5.78 3.23
N TRP A 594 -21.81 -5.44 4.42
CA TRP A 594 -22.06 -4.16 5.08
C TRP A 594 -20.77 -3.35 5.17
N LEU A 595 -20.89 -2.03 5.19
CA LEU A 595 -19.75 -1.10 5.23
C LEU A 595 -18.93 -1.17 6.53
N ASN A 596 -19.44 -1.82 7.59
CA ASN A 596 -18.69 -2.07 8.84
C ASN A 596 -17.75 -3.27 8.77
N GLY A 597 -17.59 -3.89 7.59
CA GLY A 597 -16.74 -5.05 7.37
C GLY A 597 -17.39 -6.41 7.67
N LEU A 598 -18.68 -6.45 8.01
CA LEU A 598 -19.42 -7.69 8.13
C LEU A 598 -19.87 -8.17 6.74
N THR A 599 -19.73 -9.46 6.47
CA THR A 599 -20.28 -10.14 5.29
C THR A 599 -21.01 -11.40 5.74
N LEU A 600 -22.24 -11.56 5.27
CA LEU A 600 -23.04 -12.77 5.42
C LEU A 600 -23.09 -13.48 4.07
N LYS A 601 -22.81 -14.77 4.07
CA LYS A 601 -22.99 -15.67 2.92
C LYS A 601 -23.82 -16.86 3.36
N THR A 602 -24.90 -17.16 2.64
CA THR A 602 -25.74 -18.34 2.87
C THR A 602 -25.92 -19.07 1.54
N TRP A 603 -26.03 -20.38 1.60
CA TRP A 603 -26.24 -21.18 0.40
C TRP A 603 -27.07 -22.40 0.67
N ILE A 604 -27.73 -22.87 -0.40
CA ILE A 604 -28.34 -24.19 -0.53
C ILE A 604 -27.67 -24.81 -1.73
N GLN A 605 -27.11 -25.99 -1.57
CA GLN A 605 -26.41 -26.67 -2.66
C GLN A 605 -26.72 -28.17 -2.73
N ASN A 606 -26.70 -28.67 -3.95
CA ASN A 606 -26.65 -30.09 -4.23
C ASN A 606 -25.34 -30.36 -4.98
N LYS A 607 -24.52 -31.26 -4.46
CA LYS A 607 -23.21 -31.58 -4.97
C LYS A 607 -23.04 -33.09 -5.14
N ASN A 608 -22.88 -33.53 -6.39
CA ASN A 608 -22.55 -34.89 -6.74
C ASN A 608 -21.05 -35.00 -7.08
N ARG A 609 -20.39 -36.01 -6.54
CA ARG A 609 -18.96 -36.30 -6.74
C ARG A 609 -18.78 -37.72 -7.30
N GLU A 610 -18.20 -37.83 -8.48
CA GLU A 610 -17.86 -39.07 -9.17
C GLU A 610 -16.36 -39.32 -9.07
N ALA A 611 -15.92 -40.46 -8.55
CA ALA A 611 -14.51 -40.82 -8.47
C ALA A 611 -13.89 -40.95 -9.87
N ALA A 612 -12.68 -40.36 -10.05
CA ALA A 612 -12.02 -40.30 -11.35
C ALA A 612 -10.52 -40.59 -11.25
N GLY A 613 -9.89 -40.89 -12.37
CA GLY A 613 -8.49 -41.30 -12.43
C GLY A 613 -8.26 -42.59 -11.65
N THR A 614 -7.36 -42.60 -10.70
CA THR A 614 -7.08 -43.74 -9.80
C THR A 614 -7.88 -43.71 -8.51
N LEU A 615 -8.70 -42.68 -8.25
CA LEU A 615 -9.57 -42.62 -7.08
C LEU A 615 -10.70 -43.66 -7.20
N ARG A 616 -11.05 -44.32 -6.10
CA ARG A 616 -12.16 -45.24 -6.00
C ARG A 616 -12.94 -45.02 -4.71
N TYR A 617 -14.26 -45.17 -4.77
CA TYR A 617 -15.15 -45.12 -3.62
C TYR A 617 -15.58 -46.56 -3.29
N ASN A 618 -14.82 -47.24 -2.44
CA ASN A 618 -15.08 -48.61 -2.01
C ASN A 618 -15.68 -48.56 -0.59
N GLU A 619 -16.98 -48.85 -0.46
CA GLU A 619 -17.69 -48.88 0.81
C GLU A 619 -17.54 -50.26 1.48
N TYR A 620 -17.32 -50.26 2.79
CA TYR A 620 -17.45 -51.48 3.59
C TYR A 620 -18.92 -51.76 3.89
N ALA A 621 -19.51 -52.74 3.20
CA ALA A 621 -20.88 -53.18 3.46
C ALA A 621 -21.00 -53.86 4.83
N ALA A 622 -22.23 -54.05 5.29
CA ALA A 622 -22.53 -54.69 6.57
C ALA A 622 -21.97 -56.12 6.73
N ASN A 623 -21.77 -56.82 5.64
CA ASN A 623 -21.17 -58.15 5.59
C ASN A 623 -19.62 -58.15 5.48
N GLY A 624 -18.99 -56.99 5.61
CA GLY A 624 -17.53 -56.82 5.52
C GLY A 624 -16.95 -56.81 4.10
N LEU A 625 -17.76 -57.01 3.06
CA LEU A 625 -17.33 -56.93 1.68
C LEU A 625 -17.23 -55.51 1.18
N LEU A 626 -16.26 -55.26 0.29
CA LEU A 626 -16.14 -53.99 -0.38
C LEU A 626 -17.11 -53.89 -1.54
N ARG A 627 -17.91 -52.82 -1.58
CA ARG A 627 -18.80 -52.47 -2.68
C ARG A 627 -18.26 -51.19 -3.35
N ASN A 628 -18.07 -51.23 -4.65
CA ASN A 628 -17.71 -50.00 -5.39
C ASN A 628 -18.95 -49.10 -5.53
N ILE A 629 -18.80 -47.87 -5.10
CA ILE A 629 -19.77 -46.79 -5.23
C ILE A 629 -19.28 -45.86 -6.35
N HIS A 630 -20.12 -45.59 -7.30
CA HIS A 630 -19.76 -44.78 -8.47
C HIS A 630 -19.60 -43.29 -8.07
N ASP A 631 -20.55 -42.79 -7.34
CA ASP A 631 -20.63 -41.38 -6.93
C ASP A 631 -21.33 -41.23 -5.58
N ILE A 632 -21.18 -40.06 -4.99
CA ILE A 632 -21.91 -39.64 -3.78
C ILE A 632 -22.56 -38.28 -4.01
N THR A 633 -23.74 -38.11 -3.43
CA THR A 633 -24.47 -36.84 -3.49
C THR A 633 -24.61 -36.26 -2.11
N THR A 634 -24.37 -34.96 -1.99
CA THR A 634 -24.64 -34.18 -0.77
C THR A 634 -25.61 -33.06 -1.08
N SER A 635 -26.60 -32.87 -0.20
CA SER A 635 -27.51 -31.72 -0.23
C SER A 635 -27.33 -30.96 1.05
N GLU A 636 -26.94 -29.70 0.96
CA GLU A 636 -26.43 -28.93 2.07
C GLU A 636 -27.06 -27.56 2.14
N ILE A 637 -27.25 -27.09 3.37
CA ILE A 637 -27.53 -25.68 3.67
C ILE A 637 -26.35 -25.16 4.50
N GLY A 638 -25.84 -23.99 4.15
CA GLY A 638 -24.71 -23.42 4.87
C GLY A 638 -24.84 -21.92 5.11
N ILE A 639 -24.12 -21.47 6.12
CA ILE A 639 -23.97 -20.08 6.50
C ILE A 639 -22.51 -19.77 6.77
N GLN A 640 -22.03 -18.61 6.34
CA GLN A 640 -20.73 -18.07 6.67
C GLN A 640 -20.88 -16.61 7.11
N LEU A 641 -20.28 -16.29 8.24
CA LEU A 641 -20.08 -14.93 8.70
C LEU A 641 -18.60 -14.59 8.55
N ARG A 642 -18.32 -13.45 7.92
CA ARG A 642 -16.98 -12.89 7.80
C ARG A 642 -16.98 -11.49 8.37
N PHE A 643 -16.06 -11.20 9.28
CA PHE A 643 -15.90 -9.88 9.89
C PHE A 643 -14.48 -9.37 9.68
N ALA A 644 -14.34 -8.26 8.95
CA ALA A 644 -13.07 -7.65 8.59
C ALA A 644 -13.16 -6.11 8.74
N PRO A 645 -13.20 -5.60 9.97
CA PRO A 645 -13.34 -4.17 10.23
C PRO A 645 -12.12 -3.40 9.72
N GLY A 646 -12.36 -2.35 8.94
CA GLY A 646 -11.31 -1.51 8.39
C GLY A 646 -10.54 -2.14 7.22
N GLU A 647 -11.00 -3.27 6.67
CA GLU A 647 -10.38 -3.85 5.48
C GLU A 647 -10.53 -2.90 4.28
N LYS A 648 -9.41 -2.62 3.63
CA LYS A 648 -9.36 -1.89 2.36
C LYS A 648 -9.02 -2.88 1.25
N ALA A 649 -10.00 -3.17 0.42
CA ALA A 649 -9.85 -4.04 -0.74
C ALA A 649 -10.35 -3.33 -1.99
N TYR A 650 -9.69 -3.58 -3.12
CA TYR A 650 -10.17 -3.06 -4.40
C TYR A 650 -11.32 -3.87 -4.93
N ASN A 651 -12.16 -3.21 -5.71
CA ASN A 651 -13.13 -3.87 -6.54
C ASN A 651 -12.39 -4.74 -7.59
N SER A 652 -12.40 -6.04 -7.39
CA SER A 652 -11.79 -7.01 -8.30
C SER A 652 -12.87 -7.90 -8.89
N ARG A 653 -12.77 -8.19 -10.19
CA ARG A 653 -13.65 -9.16 -10.87
C ARG A 653 -13.52 -10.59 -10.33
N SER A 654 -12.44 -10.87 -9.62
CA SER A 654 -12.21 -12.16 -8.95
C SER A 654 -12.71 -12.22 -7.52
N GLY A 655 -13.36 -11.16 -7.04
CA GLY A 655 -13.84 -11.03 -5.67
C GLY A 655 -12.79 -10.56 -4.67
N LYS A 656 -13.22 -10.20 -3.47
CA LYS A 656 -12.37 -9.62 -2.41
C LYS A 656 -11.26 -10.55 -1.92
N GLU A 657 -11.49 -11.85 -1.93
CA GLU A 657 -10.48 -12.81 -1.45
C GLU A 657 -9.31 -12.95 -2.41
N SER A 658 -9.57 -12.81 -3.69
CA SER A 658 -8.56 -12.82 -4.76
C SER A 658 -8.02 -11.43 -5.09
N ALA A 659 -8.62 -10.36 -4.54
CA ALA A 659 -8.21 -8.99 -4.80
C ALA A 659 -6.85 -8.70 -4.16
N PHE A 660 -6.06 -7.89 -4.81
CA PHE A 660 -4.85 -7.33 -4.21
C PHE A 660 -5.25 -6.43 -3.03
N LYS A 661 -4.86 -6.81 -1.81
CA LYS A 661 -5.14 -6.06 -0.59
C LYS A 661 -3.97 -5.15 -0.30
N LEU A 662 -4.17 -3.85 -0.34
CA LEU A 662 -3.13 -2.87 -0.02
C LEU A 662 -2.84 -2.81 1.48
N ALA A 663 -3.86 -2.64 2.30
CA ALA A 663 -3.74 -2.62 3.75
C ALA A 663 -4.21 -3.96 4.31
N GLN A 664 -3.29 -4.86 4.61
CA GLN A 664 -3.60 -6.18 5.20
C GLN A 664 -3.61 -6.15 6.73
N ASP A 665 -3.79 -4.98 7.32
CA ASP A 665 -3.73 -4.79 8.77
C ASP A 665 -5.03 -5.14 9.49
N ALA A 666 -6.14 -5.15 8.74
CA ALA A 666 -7.44 -5.52 9.30
C ALA A 666 -7.44 -6.98 9.75
N PRO A 667 -7.90 -7.29 10.97
CA PRO A 667 -8.17 -8.67 11.36
C PRO A 667 -9.32 -9.21 10.52
N ILE A 668 -9.24 -10.46 10.09
CA ILE A 668 -10.33 -11.13 9.37
C ILE A 668 -10.74 -12.37 10.16
N LEU A 669 -11.97 -12.38 10.62
CA LEU A 669 -12.59 -13.52 11.31
C LEU A 669 -13.61 -14.16 10.37
N ARG A 670 -13.62 -15.50 10.27
CA ARG A 670 -14.62 -16.25 9.52
C ARG A 670 -15.15 -17.37 10.38
N LEU A 671 -16.46 -17.53 10.39
CA LEU A 671 -17.16 -18.66 10.98
C LEU A 671 -18.10 -19.23 9.92
N SER A 672 -17.97 -20.50 9.61
CA SER A 672 -18.88 -21.20 8.70
C SER A 672 -19.50 -22.43 9.38
N HIS A 673 -20.73 -22.70 9.05
CA HIS A 673 -21.42 -23.91 9.46
C HIS A 673 -22.29 -24.41 8.32
N GLN A 674 -22.20 -25.70 8.01
CA GLN A 674 -23.04 -26.34 7.00
C GLN A 674 -23.64 -27.61 7.54
N ILE A 675 -24.85 -27.89 7.06
CA ILE A 675 -25.65 -29.04 7.42
C ILE A 675 -25.97 -29.81 6.15
N GLY A 676 -25.59 -31.06 6.09
CA GLY A 676 -25.97 -31.98 5.05
C GLY A 676 -27.21 -32.76 5.45
N PHE A 677 -28.11 -32.99 4.50
CA PHE A 677 -29.39 -33.68 4.69
C PHE A 677 -29.46 -34.93 3.82
N LYS A 678 -29.69 -36.09 4.47
CA LYS A 678 -29.98 -37.33 3.77
C LYS A 678 -31.40 -37.27 3.17
N ASP A 679 -31.57 -37.91 2.01
CA ASP A 679 -32.83 -38.01 1.28
C ASP A 679 -33.42 -36.70 0.74
N PHE A 680 -32.85 -35.56 1.10
CA PHE A 680 -33.21 -34.25 0.53
C PHE A 680 -32.44 -34.03 -0.77
N LEU A 681 -33.18 -33.79 -1.89
CA LEU A 681 -32.61 -33.66 -3.25
C LEU A 681 -31.61 -34.78 -3.61
N GLY A 682 -31.83 -36.01 -3.15
CA GLY A 682 -30.94 -37.12 -3.38
C GLY A 682 -29.66 -37.13 -2.56
N GLY A 683 -29.59 -36.38 -1.46
CA GLY A 683 -28.45 -36.41 -0.54
C GLY A 683 -28.30 -37.74 0.17
N ASP A 684 -27.07 -38.26 0.29
CA ASP A 684 -26.77 -39.59 0.86
C ASP A 684 -26.51 -39.54 2.38
N TYR A 685 -26.11 -38.36 2.92
CA TYR A 685 -25.55 -38.26 4.27
C TYR A 685 -26.16 -37.12 5.08
N ASN A 686 -26.38 -37.38 6.40
CA ASN A 686 -26.63 -36.33 7.39
C ASN A 686 -25.31 -35.96 8.09
N TYR A 687 -24.94 -34.71 8.05
CA TYR A 687 -23.75 -34.24 8.75
C TYR A 687 -23.78 -32.75 9.06
N HIS A 688 -22.93 -32.37 10.02
CA HIS A 688 -22.63 -31.00 10.37
C HIS A 688 -21.14 -30.75 10.23
N HIS A 689 -20.77 -29.65 9.57
CA HIS A 689 -19.39 -29.21 9.47
C HIS A 689 -19.29 -27.76 9.95
N THR A 690 -18.40 -27.52 10.90
CA THR A 690 -18.13 -26.19 11.43
C THR A 690 -16.67 -25.83 11.18
N GLU A 691 -16.39 -24.64 10.66
CA GLU A 691 -15.02 -24.12 10.50
C GLU A 691 -14.94 -22.69 11.03
N LEU A 692 -13.87 -22.40 11.76
CA LEU A 692 -13.50 -21.07 12.28
C LEU A 692 -12.12 -20.71 11.74
N SER A 693 -11.92 -19.48 11.30
CA SER A 693 -10.58 -18.97 10.96
C SER A 693 -10.40 -17.52 11.40
N ALA A 694 -9.16 -17.20 11.74
CA ALA A 694 -8.72 -15.85 12.08
C ALA A 694 -7.39 -15.56 11.36
N GLU A 695 -7.29 -14.39 10.75
CA GLU A 695 -6.04 -13.94 10.12
C GLU A 695 -5.74 -12.50 10.50
N LYS A 696 -4.45 -12.18 10.65
CA LYS A 696 -3.99 -10.82 10.93
C LYS A 696 -2.55 -10.64 10.52
N ARG A 697 -2.22 -9.44 10.02
CA ARG A 697 -0.84 -8.93 9.92
C ARG A 697 -0.43 -8.26 11.22
N ILE A 698 0.74 -8.60 11.72
CA ILE A 698 1.34 -8.05 12.94
C ILE A 698 2.63 -7.35 12.53
N TRP A 699 2.67 -6.03 12.67
CA TRP A 699 3.85 -5.25 12.37
C TRP A 699 4.82 -5.22 13.56
N LEU A 700 6.09 -5.41 13.27
CA LEU A 700 7.19 -5.32 14.22
C LEU A 700 8.02 -4.05 13.99
N SER A 701 7.34 -2.93 13.77
CA SER A 701 7.96 -1.65 13.41
C SER A 701 8.85 -1.78 12.16
N SER A 702 10.09 -1.32 12.19
CA SER A 702 11.06 -1.44 11.09
C SER A 702 11.65 -2.85 10.89
N PHE A 703 11.31 -3.81 11.78
CA PHE A 703 11.76 -5.20 11.66
C PHE A 703 10.85 -6.06 10.78
N GLY A 704 9.93 -5.43 10.05
CA GLY A 704 9.02 -6.07 9.13
C GLY A 704 7.68 -6.47 9.74
N HIS A 705 7.07 -7.55 9.24
CA HIS A 705 5.75 -7.98 9.69
C HIS A 705 5.59 -9.50 9.64
N ILE A 706 4.68 -9.99 10.46
CA ILE A 706 4.24 -11.39 10.49
C ILE A 706 2.82 -11.44 9.93
N ASP A 707 2.60 -12.24 8.90
CA ASP A 707 1.28 -12.65 8.46
C ASP A 707 0.93 -13.98 9.15
N ALA A 708 -0.10 -13.97 9.99
CA ALA A 708 -0.53 -15.12 10.77
C ALA A 708 -1.99 -15.47 10.44
N LYS A 709 -2.24 -16.76 10.22
CA LYS A 709 -3.58 -17.32 10.06
C LYS A 709 -3.71 -18.58 10.87
N VAL A 710 -4.84 -18.73 11.55
CA VAL A 710 -5.24 -19.94 12.26
C VAL A 710 -6.60 -20.40 11.76
N LYS A 711 -6.78 -21.71 11.67
CA LYS A 711 -8.03 -22.36 11.26
C LYS A 711 -8.32 -23.52 12.19
N ALA A 712 -9.59 -23.76 12.49
CA ALA A 712 -10.05 -24.94 13.21
C ALA A 712 -11.35 -25.44 12.59
N GLY A 713 -11.48 -26.74 12.46
CA GLY A 713 -12.67 -27.34 11.86
C GLY A 713 -13.06 -28.67 12.49
N LYS A 714 -14.33 -28.98 12.42
CA LYS A 714 -14.89 -30.24 12.94
C LYS A 714 -16.11 -30.73 12.16
N ILE A 715 -16.08 -32.03 11.85
CA ILE A 715 -17.24 -32.77 11.36
C ILE A 715 -17.84 -33.54 12.53
N TRP A 716 -19.11 -33.31 12.79
CA TRP A 716 -19.79 -33.79 14.00
C TRP A 716 -20.36 -35.22 13.86
N ASN A 717 -20.61 -35.66 12.62
CA ASN A 717 -21.28 -36.90 12.32
C ASN A 717 -20.33 -37.99 11.75
N LYS A 718 -20.83 -39.21 11.60
CA LYS A 718 -20.18 -40.26 10.85
C LYS A 718 -20.33 -40.01 9.37
N VAL A 719 -19.19 -39.94 8.65
CA VAL A 719 -19.17 -39.63 7.20
C VAL A 719 -18.06 -40.45 6.49
N PRO A 720 -18.21 -40.82 5.23
CA PRO A 720 -17.14 -41.47 4.47
C PRO A 720 -16.03 -40.48 4.11
N PHE A 721 -14.85 -41.01 3.69
CA PHE A 721 -13.65 -40.19 3.48
C PHE A 721 -13.84 -39.01 2.50
N PRO A 722 -14.67 -39.06 1.43
CA PRO A 722 -14.83 -37.92 0.54
C PRO A 722 -15.49 -36.70 1.20
N LEU A 723 -16.10 -36.88 2.36
CA LEU A 723 -16.67 -35.80 3.19
C LEU A 723 -15.78 -35.39 4.36
N LEU A 724 -14.69 -36.14 4.63
CA LEU A 724 -13.73 -35.78 5.66
C LEU A 724 -12.94 -34.51 5.27
N ILE A 725 -12.36 -33.87 6.25
CA ILE A 725 -11.48 -32.72 6.05
C ILE A 725 -10.13 -33.21 5.53
N MET A 726 -9.72 -32.73 4.39
CA MET A 726 -8.44 -32.96 3.74
C MET A 726 -7.62 -31.67 3.86
N PRO A 727 -6.44 -31.69 4.50
CA PRO A 727 -5.59 -30.50 4.55
C PRO A 727 -5.29 -29.98 3.14
N ASN A 728 -5.37 -28.66 2.95
CA ASN A 728 -5.08 -28.05 1.66
C ASN A 728 -3.59 -28.20 1.33
N THR A 729 -3.26 -28.72 0.14
CA THR A 729 -1.90 -29.02 -0.29
C THR A 729 -1.51 -28.24 -1.53
N ASN A 730 -0.25 -27.88 -1.66
CA ASN A 730 0.32 -27.24 -2.82
C ASN A 730 1.35 -28.13 -3.52
N GLN A 731 1.00 -28.61 -4.68
CA GLN A 731 1.92 -29.36 -5.54
C GLN A 731 2.36 -28.56 -6.79
N SER A 732 2.08 -27.27 -6.86
CA SER A 732 2.66 -26.40 -7.88
C SER A 732 4.05 -25.91 -7.48
N VAL A 733 4.84 -25.49 -8.46
CA VAL A 733 6.13 -24.80 -8.21
C VAL A 733 5.91 -23.45 -7.50
N THR A 734 4.72 -22.85 -7.66
CA THR A 734 4.41 -21.54 -7.07
C THR A 734 4.02 -21.67 -5.59
N ILE A 735 4.37 -20.68 -4.78
CA ILE A 735 3.92 -20.58 -3.38
C ILE A 735 2.41 -20.33 -3.39
N GLN A 736 1.64 -21.19 -2.70
CA GLN A 736 0.22 -21.00 -2.47
C GLN A 736 -0.03 -20.66 -1.01
N PRO A 737 -0.72 -19.55 -0.71
CA PRO A 737 -1.14 -19.24 0.65
C PRO A 737 -2.10 -20.30 1.19
N GLU A 738 -2.07 -20.54 2.50
CA GLU A 738 -2.96 -21.48 3.20
C GLU A 738 -2.90 -22.92 2.67
N ALA A 739 -1.76 -23.34 2.16
CA ALA A 739 -1.54 -24.72 1.71
C ALA A 739 -0.22 -25.26 2.24
N PHE A 740 -0.18 -26.58 2.51
CA PHE A 740 1.03 -27.29 2.87
C PHE A 740 1.85 -27.61 1.62
N ASN A 741 3.09 -27.14 1.58
CA ASN A 741 3.95 -27.21 0.38
C ASN A 741 4.75 -28.53 0.27
N MET A 742 4.86 -29.30 1.37
CA MET A 742 5.59 -30.57 1.42
C MET A 742 4.68 -31.76 1.74
N MET A 743 3.36 -31.56 1.79
CA MET A 743 2.35 -32.58 1.95
C MET A 743 1.81 -32.99 0.58
N ASN A 744 1.65 -34.28 0.33
CA ASN A 744 1.04 -34.79 -0.90
C ASN A 744 -0.49 -34.60 -0.87
N ALA A 745 -1.11 -34.46 -2.04
CA ALA A 745 -2.58 -34.46 -2.13
C ALA A 745 -3.16 -35.77 -1.59
N LEU A 746 -4.23 -35.67 -0.79
CA LEU A 746 -4.87 -36.82 -0.14
C LEU A 746 -3.93 -37.63 0.80
N GLU A 747 -2.84 -37.04 1.29
CA GLU A 747 -1.96 -37.76 2.22
C GLU A 747 -2.62 -37.98 3.60
N PHE A 748 -3.32 -36.94 4.09
CA PHE A 748 -4.00 -37.02 5.39
C PHE A 748 -5.49 -36.70 5.27
N VAL A 749 -6.25 -37.37 6.17
CA VAL A 749 -7.66 -37.08 6.42
C VAL A 749 -7.90 -36.92 7.92
N THR A 750 -8.85 -36.08 8.27
CA THR A 750 -9.22 -35.80 9.64
C THR A 750 -10.69 -35.40 9.73
N ASP A 751 -11.33 -35.57 10.88
CA ASP A 751 -12.67 -35.05 11.16
C ASP A 751 -12.66 -33.90 12.16
N GLN A 752 -11.50 -33.59 12.74
CA GLN A 752 -11.28 -32.39 13.58
C GLN A 752 -9.83 -31.94 13.51
N TYR A 753 -9.61 -30.64 13.37
CA TYR A 753 -8.27 -30.08 13.24
C TYR A 753 -8.14 -28.67 13.79
N ALA A 754 -6.90 -28.28 14.08
CA ALA A 754 -6.44 -26.91 14.21
C ALA A 754 -5.17 -26.76 13.35
N ALA A 755 -5.14 -25.75 12.51
CA ALA A 755 -4.02 -25.44 11.62
C ALA A 755 -3.55 -24.00 11.79
N PHE A 756 -2.28 -23.75 11.53
CA PHE A 756 -1.72 -22.42 11.51
C PHE A 756 -0.77 -22.25 10.32
N TYR A 757 -0.75 -21.02 9.79
CA TYR A 757 0.13 -20.57 8.72
C TYR A 757 0.74 -19.24 9.16
N ILE A 758 2.07 -19.21 9.32
CA ILE A 758 2.82 -18.05 9.80
C ILE A 758 3.92 -17.75 8.79
N THR A 759 3.98 -16.51 8.31
CA THR A 759 5.08 -16.04 7.46
C THR A 759 5.63 -14.74 8.01
N TYR A 760 6.92 -14.71 8.33
CA TYR A 760 7.62 -13.52 8.79
C TYR A 760 8.47 -12.94 7.66
N TYR A 761 8.17 -11.71 7.29
CA TYR A 761 8.89 -10.90 6.31
C TYR A 761 9.82 -9.95 7.06
N LEU A 762 11.13 -10.23 7.05
CA LEU A 762 12.12 -9.46 7.82
C LEU A 762 12.54 -8.16 7.13
N LYS A 763 12.13 -7.95 5.87
CA LYS A 763 12.40 -6.72 5.12
C LYS A 763 13.89 -6.34 5.02
N GLY A 764 14.79 -7.33 4.97
CA GLY A 764 16.23 -7.12 4.88
C GLY A 764 16.90 -6.83 6.22
N TRP A 765 16.23 -7.08 7.35
CA TRP A 765 16.78 -6.78 8.67
C TRP A 765 18.16 -7.38 8.94
N ILE A 766 18.43 -8.59 8.46
CA ILE A 766 19.74 -9.23 8.56
C ILE A 766 20.60 -8.86 7.34
N PHE A 767 20.08 -9.03 6.12
CA PHE A 767 20.84 -8.87 4.88
C PHE A 767 21.35 -7.44 4.66
N ASN A 768 20.60 -6.42 5.07
CA ASN A 768 21.03 -5.02 5.00
C ASN A 768 22.23 -4.69 5.91
N ARG A 769 22.62 -5.59 6.82
CA ARG A 769 23.79 -5.43 7.71
C ARG A 769 25.02 -6.18 7.21
N ILE A 770 24.87 -7.05 6.21
CA ILE A 770 25.97 -7.86 5.68
C ILE A 770 26.57 -7.12 4.49
N PRO A 771 27.86 -6.70 4.56
CA PRO A 771 28.55 -6.11 3.44
C PRO A 771 28.40 -6.97 2.17
N VAL A 772 28.35 -6.38 1.00
CA VAL A 772 28.09 -7.01 -0.31
C VAL A 772 26.62 -7.45 -0.49
N ILE A 773 26.02 -8.21 0.45
CA ILE A 773 24.60 -8.67 0.33
C ILE A 773 23.63 -7.47 0.33
N LYS A 774 23.90 -6.44 1.14
CA LYS A 774 23.08 -5.24 1.21
C LYS A 774 22.88 -4.54 -0.14
N TRP A 775 23.88 -4.60 -1.03
CA TRP A 775 23.78 -3.99 -2.36
C TRP A 775 22.81 -4.73 -3.29
N LEU A 776 22.59 -6.01 -3.04
CA LEU A 776 21.62 -6.81 -3.78
C LEU A 776 20.17 -6.53 -3.36
N LYS A 777 19.98 -5.75 -2.27
CA LYS A 777 18.66 -5.42 -1.71
C LYS A 777 17.77 -6.65 -1.47
N LEU A 778 18.36 -7.81 -1.21
CA LEU A 778 17.63 -9.04 -0.90
C LEU A 778 16.96 -8.93 0.46
N ARG A 779 15.84 -9.66 0.64
CA ARG A 779 15.07 -9.67 1.88
C ARG A 779 14.80 -11.10 2.30
N GLU A 780 14.87 -11.34 3.60
CA GLU A 780 14.65 -12.66 4.20
C GLU A 780 13.16 -12.87 4.47
N VAL A 781 12.74 -14.10 4.28
CA VAL A 781 11.39 -14.57 4.64
C VAL A 781 11.50 -15.90 5.34
N LEU A 782 10.74 -16.06 6.42
CA LEU A 782 10.64 -17.32 7.16
C LEU A 782 9.16 -17.73 7.18
N SER A 783 8.87 -19.00 6.93
CA SER A 783 7.51 -19.53 7.08
C SER A 783 7.49 -20.75 8.00
N PHE A 784 6.41 -20.88 8.77
CA PHE A 784 6.16 -22.02 9.63
C PHE A 784 4.68 -22.37 9.58
N ASN A 785 4.37 -23.56 9.07
CA ASN A 785 3.02 -24.04 8.89
C ASN A 785 2.84 -25.37 9.65
N GLY A 786 1.66 -25.56 10.20
CA GLY A 786 1.36 -26.80 10.90
C GLY A 786 -0.13 -27.10 10.98
N ILE A 787 -0.45 -28.39 11.12
CA ILE A 787 -1.80 -28.86 11.40
C ILE A 787 -1.71 -29.97 12.45
N TYR A 788 -2.57 -29.85 13.44
CA TYR A 788 -2.83 -30.84 14.46
C TYR A 788 -4.30 -31.27 14.38
N GLY A 789 -4.55 -32.56 14.52
CA GLY A 789 -5.92 -33.04 14.41
C GLY A 789 -5.97 -34.55 14.62
N GLY A 790 -7.07 -35.16 14.31
CA GLY A 790 -7.25 -36.59 14.40
C GLY A 790 -8.51 -37.07 13.71
N LEU A 791 -8.55 -38.33 13.42
CA LEU A 791 -9.72 -39.03 12.93
C LEU A 791 -10.33 -39.81 14.08
N THR A 792 -11.56 -39.45 14.50
CA THR A 792 -12.25 -40.17 15.59
C THR A 792 -12.61 -41.57 15.15
N ASP A 793 -12.72 -42.49 16.09
CA ASP A 793 -13.01 -43.92 15.82
C ASP A 793 -14.27 -44.12 14.97
N LYS A 794 -15.28 -43.27 15.13
CA LYS A 794 -16.53 -43.33 14.33
C LYS A 794 -16.32 -43.08 12.84
N ASN A 795 -15.30 -42.31 12.45
CA ASN A 795 -14.95 -41.94 11.09
C ASN A 795 -13.72 -42.69 10.56
N ASN A 796 -13.10 -43.55 11.38
CA ASN A 796 -11.94 -44.33 11.00
C ASN A 796 -12.36 -45.70 10.45
N PRO A 797 -12.24 -45.93 9.13
CA PRO A 797 -12.62 -47.21 8.56
C PRO A 797 -11.74 -48.40 8.99
N LEU A 798 -10.56 -48.13 9.58
CA LEU A 798 -9.71 -49.19 10.14
C LEU A 798 -10.24 -49.69 11.50
N ILE A 799 -11.06 -48.92 12.20
CA ILE A 799 -11.63 -49.25 13.51
C ILE A 799 -13.12 -49.59 13.39
N ASN A 800 -13.86 -48.79 12.59
CA ASN A 800 -15.31 -48.93 12.45
C ASN A 800 -15.72 -48.90 10.95
N PRO A 801 -15.44 -49.97 10.23
CA PRO A 801 -15.54 -49.99 8.75
C PRO A 801 -16.98 -49.85 8.21
N THR A 802 -17.98 -50.42 8.89
CA THR A 802 -19.34 -50.53 8.33
C THR A 802 -19.91 -49.18 7.90
N GLY A 803 -20.30 -49.06 6.62
CA GLY A 803 -20.85 -47.84 6.04
C GLY A 803 -19.84 -46.73 5.83
N LEU A 804 -18.54 -47.00 5.98
CA LEU A 804 -17.46 -46.08 5.63
C LEU A 804 -16.76 -46.59 4.39
N PHE A 805 -16.04 -45.68 3.72
CA PHE A 805 -15.26 -46.04 2.55
C PHE A 805 -13.80 -46.38 2.94
N GLN A 806 -13.21 -47.32 2.24
CA GLN A 806 -11.80 -47.61 2.27
C GLN A 806 -11.02 -46.30 1.97
N LEU A 807 -10.00 -46.02 2.77
CA LEU A 807 -9.12 -44.87 2.46
C LEU A 807 -8.35 -45.17 1.17
N PRO A 808 -8.17 -44.18 0.29
CA PRO A 808 -7.35 -44.34 -0.89
C PRO A 808 -5.90 -44.69 -0.57
N ASP A 809 -5.22 -45.43 -1.46
CA ASP A 809 -3.82 -45.79 -1.25
C ASP A 809 -2.95 -44.56 -0.96
N GLY A 810 -2.11 -44.64 0.08
CA GLY A 810 -1.29 -43.55 0.55
C GLY A 810 -2.00 -42.49 1.41
N THR A 811 -3.32 -42.63 1.60
CA THR A 811 -4.12 -41.79 2.48
C THR A 811 -4.17 -42.40 3.88
N ARG A 812 -3.98 -41.60 4.90
CA ARG A 812 -4.00 -42.02 6.30
C ARG A 812 -4.69 -41.03 7.20
N PRO A 813 -5.17 -41.46 8.36
CA PRO A 813 -5.58 -40.53 9.41
C PRO A 813 -4.43 -39.66 9.87
N LEU A 814 -4.70 -38.36 10.11
CA LEU A 814 -3.76 -37.52 10.85
C LEU A 814 -3.69 -38.05 12.30
N GLY A 815 -2.47 -38.36 12.78
CA GLY A 815 -2.24 -38.97 14.10
C GLY A 815 -2.06 -37.93 15.22
N SER A 816 -1.65 -38.39 16.39
CA SER A 816 -1.38 -37.52 17.54
C SER A 816 -0.17 -36.58 17.35
N THR A 817 0.71 -36.88 16.40
CA THR A 817 1.83 -36.00 16.03
C THR A 817 1.33 -34.94 15.07
N PRO A 818 1.58 -33.64 15.32
CA PRO A 818 1.22 -32.60 14.34
C PRO A 818 2.07 -32.73 13.07
N TYR A 819 1.48 -32.47 11.92
CA TYR A 819 2.26 -32.23 10.70
C TYR A 819 2.84 -30.83 10.74
N LEU A 820 4.15 -30.69 10.52
CA LEU A 820 4.88 -29.44 10.58
C LEU A 820 5.80 -29.31 9.36
N GLU A 821 5.85 -28.11 8.80
CA GLU A 821 6.82 -27.72 7.78
C GLU A 821 7.30 -26.28 8.03
N ALA A 822 8.53 -25.98 7.63
CA ALA A 822 9.12 -24.65 7.71
C ALA A 822 9.82 -24.30 6.41
N SER A 823 9.95 -23.01 6.14
CA SER A 823 10.77 -22.54 5.02
C SER A 823 11.69 -21.39 5.40
N VAL A 824 12.79 -21.29 4.66
CA VAL A 824 13.66 -20.12 4.59
C VAL A 824 13.63 -19.64 3.15
N GLY A 825 13.31 -18.38 2.97
CA GLY A 825 13.14 -17.77 1.67
C GLY A 825 13.95 -16.49 1.51
N ILE A 826 14.22 -16.20 0.25
CA ILE A 826 14.82 -14.94 -0.20
C ILE A 826 13.85 -14.30 -1.17
N GLU A 827 13.40 -13.11 -0.84
CA GLU A 827 12.60 -12.28 -1.75
C GLU A 827 13.40 -11.10 -2.29
N ASN A 828 12.82 -10.40 -3.24
CA ASN A 828 13.43 -9.27 -3.91
C ASN A 828 14.55 -9.63 -4.89
N ILE A 829 14.63 -10.86 -5.33
CA ILE A 829 15.52 -11.27 -6.41
C ILE A 829 15.02 -10.59 -7.70
N PHE A 830 15.88 -9.75 -8.31
CA PHE A 830 15.50 -8.89 -9.44
C PHE A 830 14.23 -8.05 -9.17
N LYS A 831 13.95 -7.67 -7.91
CA LYS A 831 12.82 -6.88 -7.43
C LYS A 831 11.43 -7.55 -7.53
N LEU A 832 11.32 -8.76 -8.05
CA LEU A 832 10.05 -9.43 -8.32
C LEU A 832 9.99 -10.87 -7.82
N LEU A 833 11.10 -11.57 -7.81
CA LEU A 833 11.10 -13.01 -7.54
C LEU A 833 11.37 -13.29 -6.06
N ARG A 834 10.60 -14.21 -5.51
CA ARG A 834 10.82 -14.86 -4.22
C ARG A 834 11.08 -16.34 -4.47
N VAL A 835 12.07 -16.90 -3.77
CA VAL A 835 12.42 -18.33 -3.77
C VAL A 835 12.50 -18.81 -2.32
N ASP A 836 11.71 -19.80 -1.96
CA ASP A 836 11.68 -20.41 -0.64
C ASP A 836 12.15 -21.87 -0.74
N TYR A 837 12.97 -22.30 0.19
CA TYR A 837 13.24 -23.71 0.42
C TYR A 837 12.41 -24.18 1.60
N TYR A 838 11.43 -25.05 1.32
CA TYR A 838 10.59 -25.69 2.33
C TYR A 838 11.22 -26.98 2.81
N ARG A 839 11.06 -27.23 4.10
CA ARG A 839 11.47 -28.48 4.76
C ARG A 839 10.31 -29.02 5.57
N ARG A 840 9.97 -30.29 5.33
CA ARG A 840 9.06 -31.07 6.17
C ARG A 840 9.77 -31.47 7.45
N LEU A 841 9.12 -31.30 8.60
CA LEU A 841 9.73 -31.52 9.93
C LEU A 841 9.24 -32.78 10.63
N THR A 842 8.03 -33.24 10.30
CA THR A 842 7.39 -34.41 10.91
C THR A 842 6.97 -35.43 9.85
N TYR A 843 6.61 -36.64 10.25
CA TYR A 843 6.22 -37.75 9.34
C TYR A 843 7.29 -38.03 8.27
N LEU A 844 8.58 -38.06 8.66
CA LEU A 844 9.73 -38.14 7.76
C LEU A 844 10.01 -39.55 7.22
N ASN A 845 9.42 -40.58 7.81
CA ASN A 845 9.65 -41.98 7.44
C ASN A 845 8.56 -42.59 6.56
N GLU A 846 7.64 -41.77 6.11
CA GLU A 846 6.53 -42.18 5.27
C GLU A 846 7.00 -42.43 3.83
N PRO A 847 6.36 -43.36 3.09
CA PRO A 847 6.72 -43.63 1.72
C PRO A 847 6.30 -42.47 0.79
N ASN A 848 7.01 -42.32 -0.31
CA ASN A 848 6.70 -41.39 -1.41
C ASN A 848 6.54 -39.91 -0.98
N ILE A 849 7.30 -39.48 0.06
CA ILE A 849 7.28 -38.08 0.52
C ILE A 849 8.52 -37.32 0.05
N HIS A 850 8.32 -36.06 -0.20
CA HIS A 850 9.40 -35.10 -0.39
C HIS A 850 9.72 -34.40 0.93
N LYS A 851 10.97 -34.61 1.46
CA LYS A 851 11.41 -34.00 2.73
C LYS A 851 11.77 -32.54 2.60
N GLY A 852 11.99 -32.02 1.39
CA GLY A 852 12.28 -30.64 1.11
C GLY A 852 12.16 -30.31 -0.38
N GLY A 853 11.97 -29.03 -0.69
CA GLY A 853 11.84 -28.59 -2.08
C GLY A 853 11.74 -27.08 -2.19
N PHE A 854 12.03 -26.57 -3.38
CA PHE A 854 11.92 -25.14 -3.67
C PHE A 854 10.52 -24.78 -4.15
N ARG A 855 10.10 -23.57 -3.77
CA ARG A 855 8.89 -22.92 -4.29
C ARG A 855 9.25 -21.48 -4.67
N ILE A 856 8.56 -20.97 -5.68
CA ILE A 856 8.78 -19.62 -6.19
C ILE A 856 7.49 -18.79 -6.12
N ALA A 857 7.64 -17.48 -6.05
CA ALA A 857 6.51 -16.56 -6.22
C ALA A 857 6.99 -15.29 -6.92
N LEU A 858 6.11 -14.69 -7.72
CA LEU A 858 6.28 -13.34 -8.19
C LEU A 858 5.58 -12.42 -7.21
N ARG A 859 6.30 -11.46 -6.66
CA ARG A 859 5.79 -10.48 -5.69
C ARG A 859 6.24 -9.08 -6.08
N PHE A 860 5.28 -8.23 -6.34
CA PHE A 860 5.52 -6.81 -6.47
C PHE A 860 5.48 -6.17 -5.06
N THR A 861 6.61 -5.64 -4.59
CA THR A 861 6.74 -4.99 -3.28
C THR A 861 7.61 -3.74 -3.39
N PHE A 862 7.28 -2.72 -2.60
CA PHE A 862 8.13 -1.54 -2.45
C PHE A 862 9.30 -1.78 -1.51
#